data_b76bb80dca6f302ef5e0633d65e415e2
#
_entry.id   b76bb80dca6f302ef5e0633d65e415e2
#
_cell.length_a   1.000
_cell.length_b   1.000
_cell.length_c   1.000
_cell.angle_alpha   90.00
_cell.angle_beta   90.00
_cell.angle_gamma   90.00
#
_symmetry.space_group_name_H-M   'P 1'
#
loop_
_entity.id
_entity.type
_entity.pdbx_description
1 polymer ?
#
loop_
_entity_poly.entity_id
_entity_poly.type
_entity_poly.pdbx_seq_one_letter_code
_entity_poly.pdbx_strand_id
1 'polypeptide(L)'
;MYKRLFILVLCAACCGNMLAQNNFGNNNRNMLNNGRDANGNQIDPNAQPDSFRNDSTEVETAAPKLYQWRVSENLGNRIMTEVDTVALNFQNMNLDEGMTGHYNILGNMGSPRLSRVWADRQYDTAPTMFLESLTGFYKRSDQMVFTNSNIPYTNLSYWPTGNKITGEDRFKAYFSMNMNRRFAFGFNFDYQYGRGYYANQASSNFNAAVFASYMGKHYQMHAAYNNFYFKQNENGGITDDEYITNPEKKAEGSKTYESNNIPVRLESSSNRNHNMSIFLTHRYRLGFTREVIELVDKPTNNKRRNANSQVDVEENDSLPVVVPKDTIRREELVPVTSFIHTFKLERSRHSFSSQDMDSLPPALINLNQTADSTVRLSIKNVFGIALLEGFNKYAKAGLTAYLSHQYNRYTLMNPDAELLNPQNIKYTEHELYIGGELAKREGSLIHYNVNGEVGVAGIAAGQFRLDGTADVNLKLFNDTVRVKAHAYLRNTLPSFYMRHYISNHYQWDNEDFSKEMRLRIEGEVDFPYTGTNLKAGLETIKHYTYLNSKALPQQTNGSVKVANVTLTQNFRFGIFHLDNEITWQKSSSKVLPLPTWNLYHNLYLLTKIAKKVLNVQIGADVRYFSEYYAPTYAPALQQFHLQDETNHIKIGNYPVVNVYANFQLKRTRFFAMFYHINEGMGSRRYFYAPHYPINQRLFKLGVSWNFYD
;
A
#
# COMPACT_ATOMS: atom_id res chain seq x y z
N MET A 1 -17.88 12.94 20.37
CA MET A 1 -18.06 11.53 20.72
C MET A 1 -16.83 10.68 20.35
N TYR A 2 -16.25 10.81 19.17
CA TYR A 2 -15.07 10.03 18.71
C TYR A 2 -13.79 10.25 19.50
N LYS A 3 -13.50 11.46 20.00
CA LYS A 3 -12.31 11.72 20.84
C LYS A 3 -12.28 10.92 22.15
N ARG A 4 -13.46 10.66 22.75
CA ARG A 4 -13.56 9.86 23.99
C ARG A 4 -13.43 8.36 23.73
N LEU A 5 -13.90 7.87 22.57
CA LEU A 5 -13.74 6.47 22.16
C LEU A 5 -12.27 6.18 21.83
N PHE A 6 -11.59 7.15 21.21
CA PHE A 6 -10.17 7.05 20.86
C PHE A 6 -9.25 6.93 22.09
N ILE A 7 -9.51 7.73 23.14
CA ILE A 7 -8.77 7.66 24.39
C ILE A 7 -9.05 6.32 25.10
N LEU A 8 -10.27 5.80 25.04
CA LEU A 8 -10.64 4.51 25.62
C LEU A 8 -9.94 3.32 24.94
N VAL A 9 -9.82 3.34 23.61
CA VAL A 9 -9.10 2.30 22.85
C VAL A 9 -7.58 2.39 23.12
N LEU A 10 -7.02 3.59 23.24
CA LEU A 10 -5.62 3.78 23.57
C LEU A 10 -5.32 3.32 25.02
N CYS A 11 -6.20 3.67 25.96
CA CYS A 11 -6.11 3.21 27.36
C CYS A 11 -6.30 1.69 27.48
N ALA A 12 -7.20 1.08 26.72
CA ALA A 12 -7.42 -0.37 26.72
C ALA A 12 -6.19 -1.12 26.14
N ALA A 13 -5.55 -0.60 25.09
CA ALA A 13 -4.32 -1.16 24.54
C ALA A 13 -3.12 -1.03 25.49
N CYS A 14 -3.00 0.10 26.19
CA CYS A 14 -1.96 0.30 27.22
C CYS A 14 -2.21 -0.51 28.49
N CYS A 15 -3.47 -0.59 28.95
CA CYS A 15 -3.82 -1.37 30.14
C CYS A 15 -3.73 -2.88 29.89
N GLY A 16 -4.02 -3.36 28.69
CA GLY A 16 -3.86 -4.78 28.31
C GLY A 16 -2.42 -5.25 28.43
N ASN A 17 -1.47 -4.42 28.04
CA ASN A 17 -0.04 -4.74 28.17
C ASN A 17 0.47 -4.68 29.62
N MET A 18 -0.08 -3.79 30.46
CA MET A 18 0.27 -3.73 31.90
C MET A 18 -0.32 -4.90 32.69
N LEU A 19 -1.51 -5.37 32.35
CA LEU A 19 -2.13 -6.53 33.01
C LEU A 19 -1.46 -7.86 32.61
N ALA A 20 -0.95 -7.97 31.41
CA ALA A 20 -0.21 -9.15 30.96
C ALA A 20 1.18 -9.26 31.64
N GLN A 21 1.85 -8.15 31.91
CA GLN A 21 3.12 -8.15 32.63
C GLN A 21 3.00 -8.42 34.14
N ASN A 22 1.89 -8.01 34.76
CA ASN A 22 1.71 -8.21 36.20
C ASN A 22 1.23 -9.60 36.62
N ASN A 23 0.63 -10.37 35.70
CA ASN A 23 0.14 -11.72 36.03
C ASN A 23 1.19 -12.83 35.87
N PHE A 24 2.30 -12.61 35.19
CA PHE A 24 3.37 -13.60 35.06
C PHE A 24 4.43 -13.52 36.15
N GLY A 25 4.50 -12.42 36.90
CA GLY A 25 5.53 -12.21 37.95
C GLY A 25 5.11 -12.61 39.36
N ASN A 26 3.83 -12.78 39.66
CA ASN A 26 3.37 -12.93 41.07
C ASN A 26 2.97 -14.35 41.48
N ASN A 27 2.79 -15.29 40.54
CA ASN A 27 2.40 -16.65 40.90
C ASN A 27 3.57 -17.56 41.39
N ASN A 28 4.82 -17.16 41.20
CA ASN A 28 5.96 -17.98 41.59
C ASN A 28 6.57 -17.63 42.98
N ARG A 29 6.09 -16.55 43.64
CA ARG A 29 6.62 -16.18 44.97
C ARG A 29 5.83 -16.74 46.16
N ASN A 30 4.61 -17.19 45.98
CA ASN A 30 3.76 -17.67 47.08
C ASN A 30 3.77 -19.21 47.30
N MET A 31 4.44 -19.98 46.45
CA MET A 31 4.51 -21.45 46.63
C MET A 31 5.72 -21.95 47.42
N LEU A 32 6.64 -21.07 47.82
CA LEU A 32 7.87 -21.47 48.50
C LEU A 32 7.83 -21.38 50.04
N ASN A 33 6.71 -20.96 50.65
CA ASN A 33 6.71 -20.70 52.10
C ASN A 33 5.91 -21.69 52.97
N ASN A 34 5.27 -22.74 52.42
CA ASN A 34 4.45 -23.63 53.26
C ASN A 34 4.91 -25.08 53.39
N GLY A 35 6.04 -25.49 52.85
CA GLY A 35 6.61 -26.83 53.09
C GLY A 35 5.72 -28.02 52.72
N ARG A 36 4.63 -27.81 51.95
CA ARG A 36 3.71 -28.86 51.48
C ARG A 36 3.39 -28.70 49.99
N ASP A 37 3.23 -29.83 49.29
CA ASP A 37 2.83 -29.84 47.89
C ASP A 37 1.32 -29.55 47.71
N ALA A 38 0.88 -29.42 46.46
CA ALA A 38 -0.51 -29.15 46.11
C ALA A 38 -1.51 -30.24 46.59
N ASN A 39 -1.02 -31.39 47.07
CA ASN A 39 -1.79 -32.53 47.62
C ASN A 39 -1.70 -32.59 49.14
N GLY A 40 -1.04 -31.66 49.82
CA GLY A 40 -0.96 -31.57 51.28
C GLY A 40 0.15 -32.40 51.93
N ASN A 41 1.03 -33.02 51.13
CA ASN A 41 2.15 -33.83 51.64
C ASN A 41 3.34 -32.95 52.02
N GLN A 42 4.08 -33.37 53.06
CA GLN A 42 5.29 -32.68 53.48
C GLN A 42 6.39 -32.86 52.42
N ILE A 43 6.99 -31.77 51.97
CA ILE A 43 8.06 -31.79 50.98
C ILE A 43 9.34 -32.21 51.70
N ASP A 44 9.94 -33.34 51.33
CA ASP A 44 11.26 -33.77 51.82
C ASP A 44 12.32 -32.79 51.28
N PRO A 45 13.06 -32.09 52.17
CA PRO A 45 14.09 -31.13 51.75
C PRO A 45 15.26 -31.76 51.00
N ASN A 46 15.37 -33.12 50.98
CA ASN A 46 16.41 -33.83 50.26
C ASN A 46 15.92 -34.59 49.04
N ALA A 47 14.63 -34.58 48.77
CA ALA A 47 14.10 -35.12 47.52
C ALA A 47 14.53 -34.25 46.33
N GLN A 48 15.27 -34.80 45.39
CA GLN A 48 15.50 -34.15 44.13
C GLN A 48 14.15 -34.05 43.40
N PRO A 49 13.69 -32.84 43.04
CA PRO A 49 12.45 -32.71 42.29
C PRO A 49 12.65 -33.32 40.89
N ASP A 50 12.07 -34.46 40.68
CA ASP A 50 11.95 -35.04 39.37
C ASP A 50 11.17 -34.08 38.44
N SER A 51 11.70 -33.77 37.30
CA SER A 51 11.08 -33.08 36.14
C SER A 51 10.84 -31.57 36.18
N PHE A 52 10.78 -30.88 37.32
CA PHE A 52 10.59 -29.41 37.37
C PHE A 52 11.88 -28.58 37.40
N ARG A 53 13.04 -29.19 37.52
CA ARG A 53 14.34 -28.49 37.51
C ARG A 53 14.94 -28.28 36.12
N ASN A 54 14.33 -28.87 35.09
CA ASN A 54 14.76 -28.62 33.72
C ASN A 54 14.12 -27.36 33.07
N ASP A 55 13.20 -26.66 33.76
CA ASP A 55 12.57 -25.43 33.27
C ASP A 55 13.32 -24.14 33.70
N SER A 56 14.41 -24.26 34.47
CA SER A 56 15.25 -23.11 34.84
C SER A 56 16.59 -23.04 34.09
N THR A 57 16.78 -23.83 33.03
CA THR A 57 17.65 -23.40 31.96
C THR A 57 17.03 -22.15 31.40
N GLU A 58 17.73 -21.02 31.40
CA GLU A 58 17.45 -19.87 30.58
C GLU A 58 17.04 -20.43 29.21
N VAL A 59 15.76 -20.43 28.96
CA VAL A 59 15.24 -20.65 27.61
C VAL A 59 15.85 -19.50 26.85
N GLU A 60 16.90 -19.74 26.07
CA GLU A 60 17.32 -18.83 25.03
C GLU A 60 16.04 -18.53 24.27
N THR A 61 15.43 -17.41 24.58
CA THR A 61 14.21 -16.97 23.92
C THR A 61 14.63 -16.79 22.46
N ALA A 62 14.25 -17.75 21.64
CA ALA A 62 14.56 -17.70 20.21
C ALA A 62 14.18 -16.32 19.71
N ALA A 63 15.11 -15.67 19.00
CA ALA A 63 14.91 -14.32 18.50
C ALA A 63 13.51 -14.16 17.90
N PRO A 64 12.82 -13.05 18.14
CA PRO A 64 11.46 -12.84 17.65
C PRO A 64 11.40 -13.11 16.16
N LYS A 65 10.64 -14.12 15.76
CA LYS A 65 10.38 -14.44 14.36
C LYS A 65 9.12 -13.69 13.95
N LEU A 66 9.29 -12.62 13.18
CA LEU A 66 8.22 -11.79 12.64
C LEU A 66 8.30 -11.81 11.13
N TYR A 67 7.25 -12.26 10.46
CA TYR A 67 7.14 -12.20 9.01
C TYR A 67 5.73 -11.82 8.58
N GLN A 68 5.66 -11.14 7.44
CA GLN A 68 4.44 -10.59 6.89
C GLN A 68 4.25 -11.04 5.44
N TRP A 69 2.99 -11.13 5.03
CA TRP A 69 2.61 -11.44 3.66
C TRP A 69 1.30 -10.80 3.28
N ARG A 70 1.07 -10.67 1.99
CA ARG A 70 -0.22 -10.37 1.37
C ARG A 70 -0.73 -11.61 0.66
N VAL A 71 -1.97 -11.57 0.19
CA VAL A 71 -2.57 -12.65 -0.59
C VAL A 71 -3.11 -12.12 -1.91
N SER A 72 -2.93 -12.88 -2.99
CA SER A 72 -3.51 -12.52 -4.29
C SER A 72 -5.03 -12.59 -4.23
N GLU A 73 -5.71 -11.66 -4.94
CA GLU A 73 -7.17 -11.48 -4.82
C GLU A 73 -7.96 -12.71 -5.31
N ASN A 74 -7.55 -13.36 -6.40
CA ASN A 74 -8.30 -14.47 -6.98
C ASN A 74 -7.97 -15.81 -6.31
N LEU A 75 -6.70 -16.12 -6.12
CA LEU A 75 -6.25 -17.46 -5.72
C LEU A 75 -5.74 -17.53 -4.28
N GLY A 76 -5.66 -16.41 -3.55
CA GLY A 76 -5.16 -16.39 -2.18
C GLY A 76 -3.70 -16.88 -2.05
N ASN A 77 -2.89 -16.75 -3.10
CA ASN A 77 -1.48 -17.10 -3.06
C ASN A 77 -0.73 -16.10 -2.20
N ARG A 78 0.11 -16.59 -1.30
CA ARG A 78 0.90 -15.73 -0.40
C ARG A 78 2.03 -15.06 -1.15
N ILE A 79 2.19 -13.76 -0.91
CA ILE A 79 3.25 -12.91 -1.42
C ILE A 79 3.95 -12.31 -0.21
N MET A 80 5.18 -12.74 0.08
CA MET A 80 5.94 -12.26 1.24
C MET A 80 6.21 -10.77 1.10
N THR A 81 6.10 -10.06 2.22
CA THR A 81 6.38 -8.62 2.31
C THR A 81 7.34 -8.36 3.47
N GLU A 82 8.17 -7.34 3.32
CA GLU A 82 9.05 -6.91 4.40
C GLU A 82 8.26 -6.20 5.50
N VAL A 83 8.74 -6.36 6.73
CA VAL A 83 8.22 -5.61 7.87
C VAL A 83 8.72 -4.18 7.79
N ASP A 84 7.83 -3.20 7.98
CA ASP A 84 8.18 -1.79 7.93
C ASP A 84 9.05 -1.36 9.12
N THR A 85 10.35 -1.57 9.00
CA THR A 85 11.38 -1.18 9.99
C THR A 85 12.39 -0.19 9.44
N VAL A 86 12.27 0.20 8.17
CA VAL A 86 13.22 1.06 7.47
C VAL A 86 13.16 2.48 7.99
N ALA A 87 14.30 3.02 8.44
CA ALA A 87 14.42 4.40 8.92
C ALA A 87 14.81 5.40 7.83
N LEU A 88 15.46 4.91 6.76
CA LEU A 88 15.87 5.76 5.64
C LEU A 88 14.67 6.37 4.93
N ASN A 89 14.76 7.66 4.65
CA ASN A 89 13.72 8.43 3.95
C ASN A 89 12.34 8.39 4.63
N PHE A 90 12.31 8.23 5.96
CA PHE A 90 11.08 8.15 6.74
C PHE A 90 10.22 9.41 6.60
N GLN A 91 10.82 10.58 6.41
CA GLN A 91 10.13 11.86 6.17
C GLN A 91 9.21 11.81 4.94
N ASN A 92 9.53 10.99 3.93
CA ASN A 92 8.75 10.91 2.69
C ASN A 92 7.57 9.94 2.76
N MET A 93 7.50 9.09 3.79
CA MET A 93 6.47 8.04 3.90
C MET A 93 5.03 8.58 4.06
N ASN A 94 4.90 9.84 4.48
CA ASN A 94 3.60 10.50 4.68
C ASN A 94 3.32 11.61 3.68
N LEU A 95 4.10 11.73 2.61
CA LEU A 95 3.87 12.73 1.58
C LEU A 95 2.90 12.20 0.52
N ASP A 96 1.86 12.96 0.25
CA ASP A 96 0.83 12.59 -0.72
C ASP A 96 1.36 12.60 -2.16
N GLU A 97 2.41 13.40 -2.43
CA GLU A 97 3.17 13.37 -3.67
C GLU A 97 3.93 12.06 -3.89
N GLY A 98 3.96 11.17 -2.89
CA GLY A 98 4.69 9.91 -2.90
C GLY A 98 6.15 10.04 -2.45
N MET A 99 6.81 8.91 -2.28
CA MET A 99 8.19 8.82 -1.77
C MET A 99 9.19 9.68 -2.58
N THR A 100 9.04 9.72 -3.89
CA THR A 100 9.91 10.43 -4.83
C THR A 100 9.20 11.61 -5.51
N GLY A 101 8.01 11.97 -5.06
CA GLY A 101 7.31 13.16 -5.51
C GLY A 101 6.67 13.05 -6.89
N HIS A 102 6.22 11.87 -7.33
CA HIS A 102 5.70 11.61 -8.68
C HIS A 102 4.19 11.84 -8.85
N TYR A 103 3.47 12.29 -7.81
CA TYR A 103 2.04 12.50 -7.92
C TYR A 103 1.67 13.98 -8.04
N ASN A 104 0.73 14.29 -8.94
CA ASN A 104 -0.10 15.48 -8.84
C ASN A 104 -1.11 15.26 -7.72
N ILE A 105 -1.31 16.26 -6.88
CA ILE A 105 -2.27 16.27 -5.77
C ILE A 105 -3.09 17.54 -5.80
N LEU A 106 -4.07 17.67 -4.93
CA LEU A 106 -4.88 18.89 -4.80
C LEU A 106 -4.43 19.78 -3.61
N GLY A 107 -3.25 19.51 -3.05
CA GLY A 107 -2.58 20.35 -2.07
C GLY A 107 -2.85 20.00 -0.61
N ASN A 108 -3.91 19.28 -0.24
CA ASN A 108 -4.20 18.89 1.13
C ASN A 108 -3.92 17.40 1.38
N MET A 109 -3.59 17.03 2.62
CA MET A 109 -3.36 15.65 3.01
C MET A 109 -4.57 14.77 2.69
N GLY A 110 -4.31 13.64 2.03
CA GLY A 110 -5.36 12.68 1.65
C GLY A 110 -6.21 13.11 0.46
N SER A 111 -5.85 14.19 -0.24
CA SER A 111 -6.57 14.65 -1.43
C SER A 111 -6.39 13.69 -2.62
N PRO A 112 -7.31 13.70 -3.60
CA PRO A 112 -7.17 12.99 -4.86
C PRO A 112 -5.83 13.21 -5.52
N ARG A 113 -5.25 12.14 -6.11
CA ARG A 113 -3.93 12.18 -6.72
C ARG A 113 -3.87 11.42 -8.04
N LEU A 114 -2.96 11.86 -8.91
CA LEU A 114 -2.69 11.23 -10.19
C LEU A 114 -1.18 11.08 -10.38
N SER A 115 -0.67 9.87 -10.64
CA SER A 115 0.75 9.70 -10.94
C SER A 115 1.13 10.38 -12.24
N ARG A 116 2.24 11.16 -12.22
CA ARG A 116 2.88 11.71 -13.40
C ARG A 116 3.66 10.66 -14.18
N VAL A 117 4.09 9.60 -13.51
CA VAL A 117 4.78 8.46 -14.14
C VAL A 117 3.74 7.46 -14.62
N TRP A 118 3.69 7.23 -15.92
CA TRP A 118 2.71 6.33 -16.53
C TRP A 118 2.82 4.89 -16.02
N ALA A 119 4.04 4.41 -15.83
CA ALA A 119 4.31 3.05 -15.34
C ALA A 119 3.70 2.77 -13.97
N ASP A 120 3.51 3.80 -13.13
CA ASP A 120 2.96 3.67 -11.78
C ASP A 120 1.43 3.78 -11.74
N ARG A 121 0.79 4.15 -12.87
CA ARG A 121 -0.67 4.20 -12.95
C ARG A 121 -1.24 2.80 -12.96
N GLN A 122 -2.07 2.51 -11.97
CA GLN A 122 -2.79 1.25 -11.88
C GLN A 122 -4.08 1.35 -12.71
N TYR A 123 -4.29 0.40 -13.58
CA TYR A 123 -5.48 0.35 -14.42
C TYR A 123 -6.50 -0.64 -13.85
N ASP A 124 -7.78 -0.25 -13.81
CA ASP A 124 -8.94 -1.06 -13.42
C ASP A 124 -8.78 -1.75 -12.05
N THR A 125 -8.19 -1.02 -11.10
CA THR A 125 -7.93 -1.55 -9.76
C THR A 125 -8.89 -1.03 -8.71
N ALA A 126 -9.56 0.10 -8.97
CA ALA A 126 -10.52 0.70 -8.06
C ALA A 126 -11.92 0.10 -8.27
N PRO A 127 -12.72 -0.08 -7.20
CA PRO A 127 -14.09 -0.58 -7.33
C PRO A 127 -15.02 0.34 -8.11
N THR A 128 -14.75 1.64 -8.08
CA THR A 128 -15.50 2.68 -8.81
C THR A 128 -14.53 3.75 -9.29
N MET A 129 -14.88 4.49 -10.32
CA MET A 129 -14.05 5.60 -10.79
C MET A 129 -13.75 6.62 -9.68
N PHE A 130 -14.67 6.85 -8.75
CA PHE A 130 -14.51 7.82 -7.64
C PHE A 130 -13.44 7.43 -6.62
N LEU A 131 -13.01 6.16 -6.58
CA LEU A 131 -11.92 5.68 -5.74
C LEU A 131 -10.58 5.60 -6.48
N GLU A 132 -10.55 5.82 -7.78
CA GLU A 132 -9.34 5.71 -8.61
C GLU A 132 -8.28 6.74 -8.20
N SER A 133 -8.69 8.00 -8.01
CA SER A 133 -7.80 9.06 -7.50
C SER A 133 -7.40 8.90 -6.03
N LEU A 134 -8.04 7.98 -5.29
CA LEU A 134 -7.80 7.68 -3.88
C LEU A 134 -7.06 6.36 -3.64
N THR A 135 -6.57 5.67 -4.67
CA THR A 135 -5.89 4.35 -4.56
C THR A 135 -4.70 4.34 -3.60
N GLY A 136 -4.11 5.48 -3.28
CA GLY A 136 -3.06 5.60 -2.27
C GLY A 136 -3.55 5.49 -0.81
N PHE A 137 -4.82 5.74 -0.58
CA PHE A 137 -5.44 5.81 0.75
C PHE A 137 -6.42 4.67 0.99
N TYR A 138 -7.22 4.33 -0.01
CA TYR A 138 -8.07 3.16 -0.02
C TYR A 138 -7.24 1.88 -0.06
N LYS A 139 -7.50 0.92 0.85
CA LYS A 139 -6.81 -0.37 0.93
C LYS A 139 -7.67 -1.47 0.33
N ARG A 140 -7.19 -2.07 -0.75
CA ARG A 140 -7.82 -3.24 -1.38
C ARG A 140 -7.52 -4.53 -0.61
N SER A 141 -8.29 -5.58 -0.88
CA SER A 141 -8.13 -6.89 -0.22
C SER A 141 -6.74 -7.48 -0.43
N ASP A 142 -6.16 -7.35 -1.63
CA ASP A 142 -4.81 -7.82 -1.99
C ASP A 142 -3.67 -7.00 -1.36
N GLN A 143 -3.98 -5.83 -0.81
CA GLN A 143 -3.04 -4.96 -0.09
C GLN A 143 -3.07 -5.17 1.41
N MET A 144 -3.99 -6.00 1.91
CA MET A 144 -4.05 -6.35 3.33
C MET A 144 -2.84 -7.18 3.74
N VAL A 145 -2.16 -6.74 4.80
CA VAL A 145 -0.98 -7.41 5.33
C VAL A 145 -1.40 -8.33 6.47
N PHE A 146 -1.05 -9.59 6.36
CA PHE A 146 -1.19 -10.60 7.42
C PHE A 146 0.16 -10.81 8.08
N THR A 147 0.17 -11.12 9.37
CA THR A 147 1.39 -11.28 10.14
C THR A 147 1.37 -12.59 10.89
N ASN A 148 2.52 -13.23 10.99
CA ASN A 148 2.77 -14.33 11.92
C ASN A 148 4.00 -13.99 12.76
N SER A 149 3.85 -14.11 14.06
CA SER A 149 4.92 -13.80 15.02
C SER A 149 4.78 -14.68 16.26
N ASN A 150 5.91 -15.03 16.87
CA ASN A 150 5.92 -15.70 18.17
C ASN A 150 5.58 -14.76 19.36
N ILE A 151 5.51 -13.47 19.10
CA ILE A 151 5.15 -12.42 20.06
C ILE A 151 4.16 -11.44 19.43
N PRO A 152 3.34 -10.72 20.20
CA PRO A 152 2.48 -9.67 19.67
C PRO A 152 3.30 -8.58 18.96
N TYR A 153 2.81 -8.13 17.80
CA TYR A 153 3.41 -7.06 17.04
C TYR A 153 2.48 -5.86 16.95
N THR A 154 2.99 -4.69 17.30
CA THR A 154 2.27 -3.42 17.19
C THR A 154 3.15 -2.39 16.51
N ASN A 155 2.60 -1.66 15.54
CA ASN A 155 3.19 -0.45 14.99
C ASN A 155 2.24 0.73 15.24
N LEU A 156 2.74 1.78 15.87
CA LEU A 156 2.04 3.05 16.05
C LEU A 156 2.81 4.14 15.34
N SER A 157 2.11 4.96 14.57
CA SER A 157 2.74 6.07 13.84
C SER A 157 1.86 7.30 13.89
N TYR A 158 2.46 8.47 14.08
CA TYR A 158 1.78 9.75 14.15
C TYR A 158 2.58 10.83 13.43
N TRP A 159 1.89 11.59 12.59
CA TRP A 159 2.45 12.67 11.76
C TRP A 159 1.61 13.95 11.92
N PRO A 160 1.96 14.82 12.88
CA PRO A 160 1.39 16.15 12.97
C PRO A 160 2.11 17.10 12.03
N THR A 161 1.39 18.04 11.42
CA THR A 161 1.95 19.07 10.54
C THR A 161 1.16 20.36 10.68
N GLY A 162 1.85 21.52 10.55
CA GLY A 162 1.20 22.82 10.51
C GLY A 162 0.68 23.30 11.87
N ASN A 163 -0.27 24.23 11.81
CA ASN A 163 -0.85 24.92 12.96
C ASN A 163 -2.35 24.56 13.13
N LYS A 164 -3.06 25.27 14.02
CA LYS A 164 -4.50 25.06 14.26
C LYS A 164 -5.38 25.42 13.06
N ILE A 165 -4.90 26.21 12.12
CA ILE A 165 -5.68 26.69 10.96
C ILE A 165 -5.45 25.78 9.75
N THR A 166 -4.18 25.43 9.46
CA THR A 166 -3.78 24.67 8.27
C THR A 166 -3.22 23.29 8.60
N GLY A 167 -3.42 22.82 9.84
CA GLY A 167 -2.79 21.59 10.33
C GLY A 167 -3.29 20.33 9.65
N GLU A 168 -2.39 19.39 9.53
CA GLU A 168 -2.63 18.03 9.05
C GLU A 168 -2.24 17.04 10.16
N ASP A 169 -3.06 16.02 10.36
CA ASP A 169 -2.83 14.97 11.34
C ASP A 169 -3.04 13.60 10.68
N ARG A 170 -2.07 12.70 10.85
CA ARG A 170 -2.25 11.30 10.48
C ARG A 170 -1.88 10.41 11.64
N PHE A 171 -2.73 9.44 11.93
CA PHE A 171 -2.47 8.40 12.91
C PHE A 171 -2.68 7.03 12.29
N LYS A 172 -1.67 6.16 12.44
CA LYS A 172 -1.74 4.75 12.06
C LYS A 172 -1.51 3.87 13.27
N ALA A 173 -2.29 2.79 13.34
CA ALA A 173 -2.09 1.71 14.28
C ALA A 173 -2.25 0.37 13.56
N TYR A 174 -1.26 -0.47 13.68
CA TYR A 174 -1.32 -1.86 13.23
C TYR A 174 -1.04 -2.77 14.42
N PHE A 175 -1.89 -3.75 14.62
CA PHE A 175 -1.73 -4.75 15.68
C PHE A 175 -1.95 -6.14 15.10
N SER A 176 -1.12 -7.10 15.51
CA SER A 176 -1.31 -8.51 15.19
C SER A 176 -0.74 -9.38 16.30
N MET A 177 -1.46 -10.46 16.61
CA MET A 177 -0.99 -11.49 17.53
C MET A 177 -1.40 -12.88 17.08
N ASN A 178 -0.59 -13.84 17.43
CA ASN A 178 -0.91 -15.26 17.29
C ASN A 178 -1.58 -15.76 18.57
N MET A 179 -2.78 -16.35 18.45
CA MET A 179 -3.41 -17.11 19.56
C MET A 179 -2.74 -18.46 19.73
N ASN A 180 -2.25 -19.03 18.63
CA ASN A 180 -1.48 -20.27 18.61
C ASN A 180 -0.62 -20.32 17.35
N ARG A 181 0.16 -21.41 17.15
CA ARG A 181 1.06 -21.56 16.00
C ARG A 181 0.37 -21.49 14.62
N ARG A 182 -0.96 -21.63 14.56
CA ARG A 182 -1.73 -21.70 13.30
C ARG A 182 -2.68 -20.55 13.08
N PHE A 183 -3.14 -19.90 14.14
CA PHE A 183 -4.15 -18.85 14.07
C PHE A 183 -3.61 -17.52 14.58
N ALA A 184 -3.66 -16.54 13.71
CA ALA A 184 -3.32 -15.14 14.00
C ALA A 184 -4.47 -14.22 13.62
N PHE A 185 -4.62 -13.13 14.35
CA PHE A 185 -5.57 -12.06 14.04
C PHE A 185 -4.96 -10.70 14.31
N GLY A 186 -5.57 -9.68 13.76
CA GLY A 186 -5.10 -8.32 13.97
C GLY A 186 -6.07 -7.28 13.46
N PHE A 187 -5.70 -6.03 13.65
CA PHE A 187 -6.40 -4.89 13.10
C PHE A 187 -5.42 -3.87 12.52
N ASN A 188 -5.91 -3.11 11.56
CA ASN A 188 -5.22 -1.97 10.96
C ASN A 188 -6.13 -0.75 11.03
N PHE A 189 -5.59 0.37 11.45
CA PHE A 189 -6.28 1.64 11.54
C PHE A 189 -5.42 2.72 10.92
N ASP A 190 -5.97 3.54 10.02
CA ASP A 190 -5.31 4.68 9.39
C ASP A 190 -6.30 5.83 9.31
N TYR A 191 -6.06 6.87 10.05
CA TYR A 191 -6.85 8.09 10.08
C TYR A 191 -6.01 9.27 9.63
N GLN A 192 -6.53 10.02 8.67
CA GLN A 192 -5.92 11.25 8.16
C GLN A 192 -6.94 12.38 8.26
N TYR A 193 -6.48 13.54 8.65
CA TYR A 193 -7.25 14.76 8.67
C TYR A 193 -6.40 15.93 8.26
N GLY A 194 -6.81 16.63 7.20
CA GLY A 194 -6.21 17.88 6.74
C GLY A 194 -7.24 18.99 6.82
N ARG A 195 -6.88 20.11 7.46
CA ARG A 195 -7.77 21.29 7.54
C ARG A 195 -7.87 22.03 6.21
N GLY A 196 -6.82 21.93 5.38
CA GLY A 196 -6.69 22.65 4.13
C GLY A 196 -5.85 23.92 4.27
N TYR A 197 -5.11 24.22 3.23
CA TYR A 197 -4.30 25.45 3.13
C TYR A 197 -5.09 26.59 2.48
N TYR A 198 -6.08 26.26 1.68
CA TYR A 198 -7.00 27.16 1.00
C TYR A 198 -8.42 27.00 1.55
N ALA A 199 -9.29 27.97 1.30
CA ALA A 199 -10.69 27.90 1.69
C ALA A 199 -11.35 26.60 1.12
N ASN A 200 -12.31 26.04 1.83
CA ASN A 200 -13.08 24.84 1.47
C ASN A 200 -12.24 23.63 0.96
N GLN A 201 -11.11 23.34 1.63
CA GLN A 201 -10.18 22.29 1.22
C GLN A 201 -10.04 21.13 2.24
N ALA A 202 -10.80 21.14 3.33
CA ALA A 202 -10.65 20.13 4.39
C ALA A 202 -10.91 18.71 3.89
N SER A 203 -10.08 17.75 4.32
CA SER A 203 -10.22 16.34 4.00
C SER A 203 -10.15 15.47 5.25
N SER A 204 -10.83 14.33 5.22
CA SER A 204 -10.80 13.34 6.29
C SER A 204 -10.88 11.94 5.69
N ASN A 205 -9.88 11.12 5.96
CA ASN A 205 -9.82 9.71 5.55
C ASN A 205 -9.81 8.83 6.79
N PHE A 206 -10.67 7.84 6.79
CA PHE A 206 -10.76 6.83 7.84
C PHE A 206 -10.71 5.45 7.18
N ASN A 207 -9.71 4.65 7.52
CA ASN A 207 -9.58 3.27 7.07
C ASN A 207 -9.39 2.37 8.29
N ALA A 208 -10.30 1.44 8.51
CA ALA A 208 -10.23 0.46 9.59
C ALA A 208 -10.45 -0.94 9.02
N ALA A 209 -9.57 -1.86 9.37
CA ALA A 209 -9.67 -3.25 8.95
C ALA A 209 -9.40 -4.19 10.12
N VAL A 210 -10.11 -5.31 10.13
CA VAL A 210 -9.82 -6.47 10.97
C VAL A 210 -9.49 -7.64 10.06
N PHE A 211 -8.51 -8.43 10.46
CA PHE A 211 -8.10 -9.58 9.67
C PHE A 211 -7.73 -10.77 10.54
N ALA A 212 -7.84 -11.95 9.95
CA ALA A 212 -7.46 -13.20 10.59
C ALA A 212 -6.85 -14.16 9.57
N SER A 213 -5.90 -14.98 10.01
CA SER A 213 -5.31 -16.03 9.20
C SER A 213 -5.23 -17.35 9.98
N TYR A 214 -5.52 -18.44 9.30
CA TYR A 214 -5.33 -19.80 9.81
C TYR A 214 -4.40 -20.57 8.87
N MET A 215 -3.30 -21.09 9.42
CA MET A 215 -2.21 -21.74 8.67
C MET A 215 -2.02 -23.17 9.14
N GLY A 216 -3.01 -24.05 8.85
CA GLY A 216 -2.92 -25.48 9.15
C GLY A 216 -2.15 -26.28 8.08
N LYS A 217 -1.88 -27.55 8.36
CA LYS A 217 -1.20 -28.46 7.41
C LYS A 217 -2.05 -28.69 6.15
N HIS A 218 -3.32 -29.06 6.31
CA HIS A 218 -4.25 -29.31 5.21
C HIS A 218 -5.08 -28.08 4.84
N TYR A 219 -5.54 -27.33 5.81
CA TYR A 219 -6.43 -26.18 5.60
C TYR A 219 -5.72 -24.88 5.91
N GLN A 220 -5.92 -23.87 5.04
CA GLN A 220 -5.43 -22.51 5.20
C GLN A 220 -6.56 -21.54 4.88
N MET A 221 -6.63 -20.43 5.62
CA MET A 221 -7.66 -19.42 5.46
C MET A 221 -7.08 -18.04 5.73
N HIS A 222 -7.53 -17.04 4.97
CA HIS A 222 -7.31 -15.63 5.22
C HIS A 222 -8.65 -14.92 5.10
N ALA A 223 -9.01 -14.15 6.12
CA ALA A 223 -10.24 -13.37 6.16
C ALA A 223 -9.91 -11.93 6.52
N ALA A 224 -10.58 -10.98 5.89
CA ALA A 224 -10.46 -9.56 6.21
C ALA A 224 -11.80 -8.84 6.03
N TYR A 225 -12.07 -7.93 6.93
CA TYR A 225 -13.12 -6.92 6.80
C TYR A 225 -12.44 -5.56 6.76
N ASN A 226 -12.76 -4.74 5.77
CA ASN A 226 -12.25 -3.39 5.64
C ASN A 226 -13.39 -2.40 5.48
N ASN A 227 -13.28 -1.27 6.17
CA ASN A 227 -14.20 -0.15 6.09
C ASN A 227 -13.41 1.13 5.83
N PHE A 228 -13.66 1.76 4.69
CA PHE A 228 -13.03 2.99 4.25
C PHE A 228 -14.08 4.09 4.14
N TYR A 229 -13.85 5.22 4.78
CA TYR A 229 -14.67 6.41 4.69
C TYR A 229 -13.79 7.60 4.36
N PHE A 230 -14.20 8.33 3.33
CA PHE A 230 -13.55 9.53 2.86
C PHE A 230 -14.53 10.69 2.78
N LYS A 231 -14.15 11.84 3.27
CA LYS A 231 -14.85 13.11 3.08
C LYS A 231 -13.85 14.18 2.68
N GLN A 232 -14.16 14.93 1.64
CA GLN A 232 -13.38 16.08 1.20
C GLN A 232 -14.31 17.23 0.89
N ASN A 233 -13.96 18.42 1.37
CA ASN A 233 -14.49 19.66 0.86
C ASN A 233 -13.75 20.00 -0.43
N GLU A 234 -14.50 20.38 -1.45
CA GLU A 234 -13.98 20.65 -2.79
C GLU A 234 -13.97 22.16 -3.05
N ASN A 235 -12.79 22.72 -3.25
CA ASN A 235 -12.65 24.14 -3.57
C ASN A 235 -12.56 24.46 -5.07
N GLY A 236 -12.42 23.44 -5.92
CA GLY A 236 -12.31 23.62 -7.38
C GLY A 236 -11.04 24.30 -7.84
N GLY A 237 -10.06 24.53 -6.94
CA GLY A 237 -8.85 25.32 -7.20
C GLY A 237 -9.06 26.82 -6.96
N ILE A 238 -7.97 27.58 -7.05
CA ILE A 238 -8.01 29.06 -6.91
C ILE A 238 -8.63 29.69 -8.17
N THR A 239 -9.28 30.85 -8.00
CA THR A 239 -9.96 31.55 -9.10
C THR A 239 -8.99 32.19 -10.09
N ASP A 240 -7.82 32.67 -9.62
CA ASP A 240 -6.82 33.33 -10.43
C ASP A 240 -5.40 32.95 -9.97
N ASP A 241 -4.62 32.41 -10.89
CA ASP A 241 -3.25 31.99 -10.65
C ASP A 241 -2.27 33.15 -10.36
N GLU A 242 -2.67 34.39 -10.65
CA GLU A 242 -1.85 35.59 -10.31
C GLU A 242 -1.64 35.77 -8.81
N TYR A 243 -2.52 35.24 -7.94
CA TYR A 243 -2.29 35.23 -6.49
C TYR A 243 -1.00 34.51 -6.09
N ILE A 244 -0.57 33.54 -6.89
CA ILE A 244 0.66 32.78 -6.69
C ILE A 244 1.80 33.31 -7.55
N THR A 245 1.52 33.55 -8.85
CA THR A 245 2.57 33.91 -9.83
C THR A 245 3.02 35.37 -9.73
N ASN A 246 2.13 36.26 -9.31
CA ASN A 246 2.37 37.71 -9.18
C ASN A 246 1.62 38.33 -7.98
N PRO A 247 1.94 37.86 -6.75
CA PRO A 247 1.21 38.29 -5.54
C PRO A 247 1.32 39.78 -5.28
N GLU A 248 2.41 40.45 -5.71
CA GLU A 248 2.59 41.90 -5.54
C GLU A 248 1.50 42.72 -6.21
N LYS A 249 0.96 42.23 -7.34
CA LYS A 249 -0.15 42.89 -8.07
C LYS A 249 -1.47 42.74 -7.32
N LYS A 250 -1.67 41.66 -6.55
CA LYS A 250 -2.91 41.36 -5.83
C LYS A 250 -2.92 41.86 -4.37
N ALA A 251 -1.75 41.96 -3.76
CA ALA A 251 -1.57 42.23 -2.33
C ALA A 251 -0.92 43.61 -2.06
N GLU A 252 -1.21 44.60 -2.89
CA GLU A 252 -0.75 46.01 -2.71
C GLU A 252 0.76 46.13 -2.43
N GLY A 253 1.58 45.35 -3.15
CA GLY A 253 3.05 45.36 -3.03
C GLY A 253 3.62 44.31 -2.05
N SER A 254 2.80 43.52 -1.36
CA SER A 254 3.29 42.40 -0.56
C SER A 254 3.81 41.28 -1.45
N LYS A 255 4.93 40.63 -1.03
CA LYS A 255 5.53 39.53 -1.79
C LYS A 255 4.76 38.21 -1.68
N THR A 256 3.84 38.12 -0.74
CA THR A 256 3.03 36.90 -0.49
C THR A 256 1.60 37.33 -0.18
N TYR A 257 0.67 36.41 -0.53
CA TYR A 257 -0.74 36.52 -0.18
C TYR A 257 -1.09 35.34 0.72
N GLU A 258 -1.83 35.54 1.81
CA GLU A 258 -2.23 34.47 2.70
C GLU A 258 -3.16 33.47 1.97
N SER A 259 -2.80 32.21 1.95
CA SER A 259 -3.50 31.18 1.17
C SER A 259 -4.99 31.04 1.53
N ASN A 260 -5.36 31.21 2.81
CA ASN A 260 -6.76 31.15 3.26
C ASN A 260 -7.63 32.31 2.71
N ASN A 261 -7.01 33.44 2.31
CA ASN A 261 -7.70 34.58 1.80
C ASN A 261 -7.77 34.58 0.26
N ILE A 262 -7.12 33.62 -0.40
CA ILE A 262 -7.19 33.50 -1.86
C ILE A 262 -8.57 32.94 -2.22
N PRO A 263 -9.33 33.65 -3.12
CA PRO A 263 -10.63 33.18 -3.58
C PRO A 263 -10.53 31.82 -4.29
N VAL A 264 -11.46 30.94 -4.01
CA VAL A 264 -11.59 29.62 -4.60
C VAL A 264 -12.86 29.51 -5.43
N ARG A 265 -12.92 28.54 -6.35
CA ARG A 265 -14.04 28.40 -7.28
C ARG A 265 -15.29 27.82 -6.63
N LEU A 266 -15.13 26.99 -5.59
CA LEU A 266 -16.21 26.32 -4.89
C LEU A 266 -16.09 26.55 -3.38
N GLU A 267 -17.16 27.03 -2.74
CA GLU A 267 -17.17 27.36 -1.32
C GLU A 267 -18.03 26.41 -0.49
N SER A 268 -18.99 25.72 -1.13
CA SER A 268 -20.01 24.90 -0.46
C SER A 268 -20.13 23.50 -1.09
N SER A 269 -19.04 22.96 -1.63
CA SER A 269 -19.00 21.69 -2.32
C SER A 269 -18.27 20.63 -1.51
N SER A 270 -18.73 19.36 -1.56
CA SER A 270 -18.05 18.26 -0.88
C SER A 270 -18.32 16.90 -1.52
N ASN A 271 -17.28 16.03 -1.50
CA ASN A 271 -17.33 14.62 -1.86
C ASN A 271 -17.31 13.72 -0.62
N ARG A 272 -18.01 12.60 -0.71
CA ARG A 272 -17.97 11.52 0.28
C ARG A 272 -17.91 10.18 -0.43
N ASN A 273 -16.96 9.34 -0.02
CA ASN A 273 -16.87 7.95 -0.44
C ASN A 273 -16.94 7.04 0.79
N HIS A 274 -17.70 5.97 0.67
CA HIS A 274 -17.77 4.92 1.67
C HIS A 274 -17.61 3.58 0.95
N ASN A 275 -16.55 2.85 1.28
CA ASN A 275 -16.31 1.50 0.77
C ASN A 275 -16.21 0.52 1.94
N MET A 276 -16.96 -0.55 1.85
CA MET A 276 -16.93 -1.67 2.79
C MET A 276 -16.64 -2.95 2.00
N SER A 277 -15.69 -3.75 2.46
CA SER A 277 -15.37 -5.02 1.84
C SER A 277 -15.20 -6.14 2.86
N ILE A 278 -15.72 -7.32 2.51
CA ILE A 278 -15.48 -8.60 3.20
C ILE A 278 -14.71 -9.47 2.21
N PHE A 279 -13.58 -9.99 2.63
CA PHE A 279 -12.73 -10.86 1.84
C PHE A 279 -12.47 -12.14 2.61
N LEU A 280 -12.66 -13.27 1.96
CA LEU A 280 -12.34 -14.59 2.48
C LEU A 280 -11.68 -15.42 1.38
N THR A 281 -10.48 -15.89 1.60
CA THR A 281 -9.86 -16.90 0.74
C THR A 281 -9.42 -18.06 1.58
N HIS A 282 -9.75 -19.27 1.13
CA HIS A 282 -9.36 -20.49 1.83
C HIS A 282 -9.02 -21.59 0.85
N ARG A 283 -8.17 -22.49 1.31
CA ARG A 283 -7.73 -23.64 0.52
C ARG A 283 -7.61 -24.90 1.36
N TYR A 284 -7.93 -26.02 0.74
CA TYR A 284 -7.70 -27.34 1.28
C TYR A 284 -6.65 -28.06 0.47
N ARG A 285 -5.59 -28.54 1.11
CA ARG A 285 -4.43 -29.21 0.49
C ARG A 285 -4.50 -30.70 0.70
N LEU A 286 -4.41 -31.45 -0.40
CA LEU A 286 -4.26 -32.88 -0.44
C LEU A 286 -2.83 -33.27 -0.82
N GLY A 287 -2.32 -34.31 -0.24
CA GLY A 287 -0.96 -34.79 -0.48
C GLY A 287 -0.65 -36.06 0.30
N PHE A 288 0.59 -36.43 0.31
CA PHE A 288 1.10 -37.59 1.05
C PHE A 288 2.04 -37.13 2.17
N THR A 289 2.20 -37.98 3.17
CA THR A 289 3.14 -37.74 4.28
C THR A 289 4.49 -38.35 3.94
N ARG A 290 5.56 -37.58 4.13
CA ARG A 290 6.95 -38.02 3.97
C ARG A 290 7.67 -37.92 5.30
N GLU A 291 8.44 -38.95 5.64
CA GLU A 291 9.40 -38.83 6.76
C GLU A 291 10.60 -37.98 6.33
N VAL A 292 10.86 -36.90 7.10
CA VAL A 292 12.07 -36.08 6.98
C VAL A 292 12.95 -36.38 8.19
N ILE A 293 14.19 -36.70 7.92
CA ILE A 293 15.21 -36.90 8.93
C ILE A 293 15.96 -35.61 9.13
N GLU A 294 15.78 -34.98 10.27
CA GLU A 294 16.48 -33.75 10.63
C GLU A 294 17.62 -34.09 11.59
N LEU A 295 18.84 -33.70 11.25
CA LEU A 295 20.00 -33.86 12.10
C LEU A 295 20.10 -32.61 13.00
N VAL A 296 19.81 -32.78 14.28
CA VAL A 296 19.87 -31.72 15.28
C VAL A 296 21.11 -31.88 16.14
N ASP A 297 21.87 -30.85 16.35
CA ASP A 297 23.03 -30.86 17.26
C ASP A 297 22.56 -31.17 18.69
N LYS A 298 23.18 -32.17 19.33
CA LYS A 298 22.89 -32.48 20.71
C LYS A 298 23.23 -31.28 21.59
N PRO A 299 22.36 -30.89 22.52
CA PRO A 299 22.72 -29.88 23.50
C PRO A 299 23.95 -30.38 24.29
N THR A 300 25.07 -29.70 24.14
CA THR A 300 26.27 -29.95 24.94
C THR A 300 25.95 -29.69 26.41
N ASN A 301 25.75 -30.78 27.15
CA ASN A 301 25.66 -30.71 28.63
C ASN A 301 27.03 -30.26 29.18
N ASN A 302 27.25 -28.96 29.25
CA ASN A 302 28.36 -28.42 30.04
C ASN A 302 28.11 -28.68 31.54
N LYS A 303 28.27 -29.92 31.97
CA LYS A 303 28.53 -30.17 33.39
C LYS A 303 29.82 -29.48 33.73
N ARG A 304 29.75 -28.47 34.58
CA ARG A 304 30.90 -27.84 35.28
C ARG A 304 31.85 -28.94 35.70
N ARG A 305 33.00 -29.09 35.04
CA ARG A 305 34.16 -29.77 35.59
C ARG A 305 34.72 -28.87 36.66
N ASN A 306 34.74 -29.37 37.89
CA ASN A 306 35.38 -28.73 39.01
C ASN A 306 36.84 -28.42 38.66
N ALA A 307 37.20 -27.16 38.83
CA ALA A 307 38.59 -26.73 38.83
C ALA A 307 39.35 -27.43 39.95
N ASN A 308 40.11 -28.47 39.66
CA ASN A 308 41.33 -28.91 40.35
C ASN A 308 41.82 -30.18 39.64
N SER A 309 42.55 -30.01 38.57
CA SER A 309 43.65 -30.87 38.14
C SER A 309 44.43 -30.14 37.06
N GLN A 310 45.57 -29.65 37.45
CA GLN A 310 46.64 -29.29 36.52
C GLN A 310 47.02 -30.55 35.71
N VAL A 311 46.82 -30.47 34.41
CA VAL A 311 47.46 -31.38 33.47
C VAL A 311 47.94 -30.51 32.31
N ASP A 312 49.26 -30.55 32.12
CA ASP A 312 49.96 -29.95 31.01
C ASP A 312 49.32 -30.34 29.67
N VAL A 313 48.97 -29.38 28.86
CA VAL A 313 48.47 -29.60 27.51
C VAL A 313 49.62 -29.35 26.55
N GLU A 314 50.16 -30.43 25.98
CA GLU A 314 50.95 -30.36 24.75
C GLU A 314 50.03 -29.93 23.59
N GLU A 315 50.50 -28.91 22.91
CA GLU A 315 49.95 -28.40 21.67
C GLU A 315 50.12 -29.46 20.55
N ASN A 316 49.06 -30.16 20.17
CA ASN A 316 49.06 -30.84 18.88
C ASN A 316 47.65 -31.07 18.29
N ASP A 317 47.51 -30.64 17.05
CA ASP A 317 46.50 -30.97 16.03
C ASP A 317 45.01 -30.78 16.38
N SER A 318 44.48 -29.72 15.83
CA SER A 318 43.06 -29.42 15.75
C SER A 318 42.33 -30.36 14.76
N LEU A 319 41.94 -31.55 15.21
CA LEU A 319 40.88 -32.31 14.55
C LEU A 319 39.52 -31.61 14.81
N PRO A 320 38.66 -31.45 13.78
CA PRO A 320 37.35 -30.86 13.99
C PRO A 320 36.55 -31.68 15.01
N VAL A 321 36.11 -31.05 16.08
CA VAL A 321 35.24 -31.67 17.09
C VAL A 321 33.93 -32.10 16.39
N VAL A 322 33.78 -33.40 16.13
CA VAL A 322 32.54 -33.97 15.60
C VAL A 322 31.48 -33.88 16.71
N VAL A 323 30.63 -32.87 16.66
CA VAL A 323 29.47 -32.79 17.54
C VAL A 323 28.52 -33.93 17.18
N PRO A 324 28.17 -34.84 18.12
CA PRO A 324 27.24 -35.90 17.78
C PRO A 324 25.87 -35.29 17.48
N LYS A 325 25.33 -35.65 16.29
CA LYS A 325 24.01 -35.21 15.82
C LYS A 325 22.96 -36.23 16.21
N ASP A 326 21.87 -35.76 16.82
CA ASP A 326 20.68 -36.58 17.03
C ASP A 326 19.77 -36.50 15.80
N THR A 327 19.14 -37.64 15.49
CA THR A 327 18.25 -37.79 14.34
C THR A 327 16.81 -37.67 14.83
N ILE A 328 16.14 -36.56 14.48
CA ILE A 328 14.71 -36.39 14.73
C ILE A 328 13.96 -36.76 13.47
N ARG A 329 13.11 -37.80 13.56
CA ARG A 329 12.17 -38.17 12.49
C ARG A 329 10.93 -37.31 12.63
N ARG A 330 10.60 -36.56 11.57
CA ARG A 330 9.43 -35.70 11.52
C ARG A 330 8.58 -36.07 10.29
N GLU A 331 7.30 -36.28 10.51
CA GLU A 331 6.35 -36.39 9.42
C GLU A 331 5.98 -35.05 8.84
N GLU A 332 6.25 -34.85 7.57
CA GLU A 332 5.91 -33.63 6.82
C GLU A 332 4.89 -33.96 5.74
N LEU A 333 3.79 -33.19 5.69
CA LEU A 333 2.83 -33.27 4.59
C LEU A 333 3.44 -32.60 3.35
N VAL A 334 3.58 -33.39 2.28
CA VAL A 334 3.94 -32.88 0.93
C VAL A 334 2.64 -32.69 0.16
N PRO A 335 2.17 -31.45 -0.01
CA PRO A 335 0.92 -31.21 -0.70
C PRO A 335 1.12 -31.33 -2.21
N VAL A 336 0.20 -32.01 -2.88
CA VAL A 336 0.19 -32.24 -4.34
C VAL A 336 -0.87 -31.39 -5.00
N THR A 337 -2.09 -31.39 -4.43
CA THR A 337 -3.26 -30.71 -4.99
C THR A 337 -3.87 -29.78 -3.95
N SER A 338 -4.43 -28.69 -4.40
CA SER A 338 -5.12 -27.73 -3.55
C SER A 338 -6.44 -27.31 -4.18
N PHE A 339 -7.53 -27.36 -3.42
CA PHE A 339 -8.81 -26.76 -3.75
C PHE A 339 -8.88 -25.37 -3.13
N ILE A 340 -9.22 -24.38 -3.93
CA ILE A 340 -9.20 -22.99 -3.55
C ILE A 340 -10.61 -22.41 -3.74
N HIS A 341 -11.09 -21.68 -2.75
CA HIS A 341 -12.25 -20.84 -2.89
C HIS A 341 -11.95 -19.44 -2.35
N THR A 342 -12.31 -18.43 -3.11
CA THR A 342 -12.22 -17.03 -2.71
C THR A 342 -13.57 -16.36 -2.86
N PHE A 343 -14.00 -15.70 -1.81
CA PHE A 343 -15.23 -14.91 -1.74
C PHE A 343 -14.88 -13.45 -1.43
N LYS A 344 -15.48 -12.52 -2.18
CA LYS A 344 -15.39 -11.08 -1.92
C LYS A 344 -16.76 -10.44 -2.05
N LEU A 345 -17.18 -9.74 -1.00
CA LEU A 345 -18.34 -8.85 -1.02
C LEU A 345 -17.82 -7.43 -0.88
N GLU A 346 -18.24 -6.53 -1.75
CA GLU A 346 -17.82 -5.14 -1.73
C GLU A 346 -18.98 -4.21 -2.02
N ARG A 347 -19.16 -3.20 -1.17
CA ARG A 347 -20.15 -2.15 -1.35
C ARG A 347 -19.45 -0.80 -1.34
N SER A 348 -19.59 -0.06 -2.43
CA SER A 348 -19.06 1.28 -2.60
C SER A 348 -20.20 2.27 -2.77
N ARG A 349 -20.13 3.38 -2.09
CA ARG A 349 -21.05 4.51 -2.25
C ARG A 349 -20.25 5.78 -2.44
N HIS A 350 -20.61 6.56 -3.44
CA HIS A 350 -20.12 7.92 -3.65
C HIS A 350 -21.29 8.90 -3.55
N SER A 351 -21.03 10.10 -3.04
CA SER A 351 -21.96 11.22 -3.09
C SER A 351 -21.21 12.53 -3.23
N PHE A 352 -21.74 13.39 -4.08
CA PHE A 352 -21.29 14.78 -4.25
C PHE A 352 -22.43 15.72 -3.89
N SER A 353 -22.13 16.77 -3.12
CA SER A 353 -23.10 17.81 -2.76
C SER A 353 -22.49 19.19 -2.97
N SER A 354 -23.28 20.11 -3.52
CA SER A 354 -22.86 21.48 -3.81
C SER A 354 -24.04 22.46 -3.77
N GLN A 355 -23.75 23.69 -3.36
CA GLN A 355 -24.59 24.86 -3.56
C GLN A 355 -24.00 25.85 -4.57
N ASP A 356 -22.79 25.58 -5.06
CA ASP A 356 -22.02 26.44 -5.99
C ASP A 356 -22.46 26.20 -7.44
N MET A 357 -23.73 26.40 -7.77
CA MET A 357 -24.32 26.01 -9.04
C MET A 357 -23.71 26.75 -10.25
N ASP A 358 -23.34 28.01 -10.08
CA ASP A 358 -22.78 28.86 -11.15
C ASP A 358 -21.33 28.47 -11.53
N SER A 359 -20.63 27.78 -10.66
CA SER A 359 -19.23 27.36 -10.83
C SER A 359 -19.08 25.92 -11.33
N LEU A 360 -20.20 25.19 -11.49
CA LEU A 360 -20.27 23.83 -12.00
C LEU A 360 -20.85 23.83 -13.42
N PRO A 361 -20.72 22.73 -14.20
CA PRO A 361 -21.42 22.58 -15.46
C PRO A 361 -22.94 22.76 -15.28
N PRO A 362 -23.69 23.10 -16.33
CA PRO A 362 -25.13 23.33 -16.25
C PRO A 362 -25.85 22.15 -15.58
N ALA A 363 -26.76 22.48 -14.66
CA ALA A 363 -27.56 21.47 -13.98
C ALA A 363 -28.60 20.83 -14.90
N LEU A 364 -28.73 19.52 -14.84
CA LEU A 364 -29.63 18.71 -15.66
C LEU A 364 -30.92 18.33 -14.93
N ILE A 365 -30.87 18.19 -13.59
CA ILE A 365 -31.96 17.65 -12.77
C ILE A 365 -32.48 18.69 -11.77
N ASN A 366 -31.61 19.23 -10.95
CA ASN A 366 -31.98 20.22 -9.92
C ASN A 366 -31.17 21.50 -10.10
N LEU A 367 -31.87 22.61 -10.35
CA LEU A 367 -31.26 23.92 -10.62
C LEU A 367 -30.79 24.66 -9.37
N ASN A 368 -31.23 24.25 -8.18
CA ASN A 368 -30.95 25.00 -6.95
C ASN A 368 -29.80 24.41 -6.12
N GLN A 369 -29.59 23.10 -6.19
CA GLN A 369 -28.54 22.43 -5.44
C GLN A 369 -28.20 21.08 -6.06
N THR A 370 -27.00 20.59 -5.79
CA THR A 370 -26.55 19.26 -6.19
C THR A 370 -26.52 18.33 -4.98
N ALA A 371 -27.08 17.12 -5.17
CA ALA A 371 -27.08 16.05 -4.18
C ALA A 371 -26.99 14.69 -4.87
N ASP A 372 -25.88 14.47 -5.56
CA ASP A 372 -25.63 13.25 -6.33
C ASP A 372 -25.26 12.07 -5.44
N SER A 373 -25.72 10.88 -5.78
CA SER A 373 -25.37 9.66 -5.10
C SER A 373 -25.40 8.46 -6.01
N THR A 374 -24.36 7.61 -5.90
CA THR A 374 -24.30 6.33 -6.60
C THR A 374 -23.81 5.23 -5.67
N VAL A 375 -24.31 4.00 -5.89
CA VAL A 375 -23.94 2.82 -5.10
C VAL A 375 -23.58 1.67 -6.04
N ARG A 376 -22.47 0.99 -5.75
CA ARG A 376 -22.11 -0.29 -6.35
C ARG A 376 -22.11 -1.37 -5.26
N LEU A 377 -22.74 -2.51 -5.54
CA LEU A 377 -22.62 -3.75 -4.78
C LEU A 377 -21.99 -4.79 -5.70
N SER A 378 -20.90 -5.42 -5.24
CA SER A 378 -20.19 -6.47 -5.97
C SER A 378 -20.07 -7.72 -5.11
N ILE A 379 -20.34 -8.88 -5.71
CA ILE A 379 -20.15 -10.20 -5.10
C ILE A 379 -19.30 -11.02 -6.07
N LYS A 380 -18.11 -11.44 -5.65
CA LYS A 380 -17.18 -12.24 -6.44
C LYS A 380 -16.93 -13.58 -5.77
N ASN A 381 -16.99 -14.66 -6.55
CA ASN A 381 -16.60 -16.00 -6.14
C ASN A 381 -15.57 -16.55 -7.13
N VAL A 382 -14.51 -17.14 -6.62
CA VAL A 382 -13.49 -17.80 -7.42
C VAL A 382 -13.30 -19.22 -6.89
N PHE A 383 -13.44 -20.22 -7.74
CA PHE A 383 -13.20 -21.62 -7.42
C PHE A 383 -12.02 -22.11 -8.26
N GLY A 384 -11.00 -22.67 -7.62
CA GLY A 384 -9.79 -23.12 -8.29
C GLY A 384 -9.31 -24.48 -7.81
N ILE A 385 -8.62 -25.17 -8.73
CA ILE A 385 -7.90 -26.40 -8.45
C ILE A 385 -6.46 -26.18 -8.87
N ALA A 386 -5.53 -26.41 -7.95
CA ALA A 386 -4.10 -26.23 -8.18
C ALA A 386 -3.34 -27.54 -8.04
N LEU A 387 -2.51 -27.84 -9.02
CA LEU A 387 -1.41 -28.80 -8.90
C LEU A 387 -0.19 -28.01 -8.43
N LEU A 388 0.36 -28.37 -7.26
CA LEU A 388 1.42 -27.60 -6.61
C LEU A 388 2.80 -28.00 -7.15
N GLU A 389 3.75 -27.07 -7.09
CA GLU A 389 5.15 -27.37 -7.43
C GLU A 389 5.86 -28.11 -6.29
N GLY A 390 6.98 -28.79 -6.59
CA GLY A 390 7.89 -29.34 -5.59
C GLY A 390 7.49 -30.70 -4.96
N PHE A 391 6.31 -31.26 -5.27
CA PHE A 391 5.92 -32.56 -4.69
C PHE A 391 6.76 -33.75 -5.23
N ASN A 392 7.40 -33.58 -6.39
CA ASN A 392 8.41 -34.51 -6.91
C ASN A 392 9.43 -33.77 -7.78
N LYS A 393 10.52 -34.46 -8.18
CA LYS A 393 11.61 -33.88 -8.97
C LYS A 393 11.23 -33.36 -10.36
N TYR A 394 10.08 -33.78 -10.89
CA TYR A 394 9.57 -33.38 -12.22
C TYR A 394 8.56 -32.22 -12.12
N ALA A 395 7.89 -32.05 -10.98
CA ALA A 395 6.92 -30.97 -10.76
C ALA A 395 7.62 -29.65 -10.44
N LYS A 396 8.30 -29.10 -11.45
CA LYS A 396 9.10 -27.85 -11.32
C LYS A 396 8.27 -26.57 -11.40
N ALA A 397 6.97 -26.67 -11.66
CA ALA A 397 6.03 -25.55 -11.70
C ALA A 397 4.66 -25.99 -11.17
N GLY A 398 3.95 -25.06 -10.57
CA GLY A 398 2.56 -25.23 -10.17
C GLY A 398 1.62 -24.82 -11.31
N LEU A 399 0.52 -25.54 -11.48
CA LEU A 399 -0.54 -25.24 -12.45
C LEU A 399 -1.86 -25.09 -11.71
N THR A 400 -2.58 -23.99 -11.93
CA THR A 400 -3.89 -23.76 -11.33
C THR A 400 -4.90 -23.47 -12.45
N ALA A 401 -6.06 -24.11 -12.39
CA ALA A 401 -7.22 -23.75 -13.20
C ALA A 401 -8.30 -23.19 -12.26
N TYR A 402 -9.03 -22.16 -12.70
CA TYR A 402 -10.07 -21.55 -11.88
C TYR A 402 -11.24 -21.01 -12.72
N LEU A 403 -12.37 -20.91 -12.04
CA LEU A 403 -13.59 -20.25 -12.52
C LEU A 403 -13.86 -19.07 -11.60
N SER A 404 -14.08 -17.88 -12.20
CA SER A 404 -14.39 -16.66 -11.47
C SER A 404 -15.74 -16.11 -11.94
N HIS A 405 -16.67 -15.98 -11.01
CA HIS A 405 -17.97 -15.32 -11.25
C HIS A 405 -18.05 -14.06 -10.39
N GLN A 406 -18.44 -12.95 -11.02
CA GLN A 406 -18.68 -11.68 -10.37
C GLN A 406 -20.05 -11.14 -10.75
N TYR A 407 -20.81 -10.76 -9.74
CA TYR A 407 -22.08 -10.06 -9.83
C TYR A 407 -21.90 -8.63 -9.41
N ASN A 408 -22.27 -7.67 -10.24
CA ASN A 408 -22.25 -6.24 -9.95
C ASN A 408 -23.65 -5.67 -10.07
N ARG A 409 -24.06 -4.86 -9.09
CA ARG A 409 -25.28 -4.06 -9.14
C ARG A 409 -24.93 -2.60 -8.90
N TYR A 410 -25.30 -1.76 -9.86
CA TYR A 410 -25.09 -0.32 -9.81
C TYR A 410 -26.44 0.36 -9.59
N THR A 411 -26.45 1.43 -8.80
CA THR A 411 -27.62 2.25 -8.54
C THR A 411 -27.24 3.69 -8.83
N LEU A 412 -27.88 4.30 -9.82
CA LEU A 412 -27.68 5.68 -10.25
C LEU A 412 -28.94 6.50 -9.97
N MET A 413 -28.82 7.82 -10.00
CA MET A 413 -29.96 8.72 -9.92
C MET A 413 -30.86 8.56 -11.17
N ASN A 414 -32.16 8.82 -11.04
CA ASN A 414 -33.07 8.89 -12.15
C ASN A 414 -33.31 10.36 -12.51
N PRO A 415 -32.96 10.83 -13.72
CA PRO A 415 -33.18 12.20 -14.13
C PRO A 415 -34.66 12.56 -14.29
N ASP A 416 -35.53 11.57 -14.58
CA ASP A 416 -36.98 11.76 -14.80
C ASP A 416 -37.78 11.65 -13.50
N ALA A 417 -37.10 11.49 -12.34
CA ALA A 417 -37.80 11.37 -11.06
C ALA A 417 -38.36 12.72 -10.64
N GLU A 418 -39.65 12.76 -10.37
CA GLU A 418 -40.26 13.89 -9.67
C GLU A 418 -39.54 14.13 -8.33
N LEU A 419 -39.29 15.39 -7.97
CA LEU A 419 -38.55 15.81 -6.77
C LEU A 419 -39.09 15.17 -5.47
N LEU A 420 -40.35 14.72 -5.45
CA LEU A 420 -41.00 14.12 -4.29
C LEU A 420 -40.83 12.61 -4.17
N ASN A 421 -40.37 11.92 -5.23
CA ASN A 421 -40.17 10.47 -5.17
C ASN A 421 -39.03 10.03 -6.14
N PRO A 422 -37.77 10.29 -5.79
CA PRO A 422 -36.61 9.97 -6.64
C PRO A 422 -36.47 8.44 -6.77
N GLN A 423 -36.89 7.90 -7.92
CA GLN A 423 -36.63 6.49 -8.25
C GLN A 423 -35.21 6.38 -8.77
N ASN A 424 -34.44 5.46 -8.22
CA ASN A 424 -33.08 5.17 -8.70
C ASN A 424 -33.10 4.15 -9.84
N ILE A 425 -32.26 4.38 -10.86
CA ILE A 425 -32.05 3.42 -11.94
C ILE A 425 -31.05 2.36 -11.44
N LYS A 426 -31.37 1.10 -11.72
CA LYS A 426 -30.52 -0.04 -11.33
C LYS A 426 -30.01 -0.77 -12.58
N TYR A 427 -28.71 -0.96 -12.65
CA TYR A 427 -28.04 -1.79 -13.65
C TYR A 427 -27.47 -3.02 -12.96
N THR A 428 -27.47 -4.13 -13.67
CA THR A 428 -26.93 -5.41 -13.20
C THR A 428 -26.02 -6.01 -14.25
N GLU A 429 -24.81 -6.37 -13.86
CA GLU A 429 -23.83 -7.02 -14.71
C GLU A 429 -23.34 -8.31 -14.10
N HIS A 430 -23.20 -9.34 -14.91
CA HIS A 430 -22.59 -10.61 -14.58
C HIS A 430 -21.33 -10.78 -15.40
N GLU A 431 -20.27 -11.22 -14.75
CA GLU A 431 -19.00 -11.54 -15.37
C GLU A 431 -18.62 -12.98 -15.03
N LEU A 432 -18.32 -13.78 -16.03
CA LEU A 432 -17.85 -15.13 -15.84
C LEU A 432 -16.54 -15.33 -16.61
N TYR A 433 -15.47 -15.65 -15.89
CA TYR A 433 -14.15 -15.93 -16.44
C TYR A 433 -13.72 -17.35 -16.15
N ILE A 434 -13.05 -17.98 -17.10
CA ILE A 434 -12.25 -19.18 -16.91
C ILE A 434 -10.79 -18.76 -17.01
N GLY A 435 -9.97 -19.16 -16.03
CA GLY A 435 -8.58 -18.75 -15.98
C GLY A 435 -7.65 -19.87 -15.57
N GLY A 436 -6.36 -19.61 -15.77
CA GLY A 436 -5.27 -20.50 -15.38
C GLY A 436 -4.05 -19.73 -14.93
N GLU A 437 -3.30 -20.28 -13.99
CA GLU A 437 -2.01 -19.78 -13.53
C GLU A 437 -0.95 -20.86 -13.67
N LEU A 438 0.17 -20.50 -14.31
CA LEU A 438 1.39 -21.30 -14.33
C LEU A 438 2.47 -20.53 -13.56
N ALA A 439 2.95 -21.12 -12.46
CA ALA A 439 3.91 -20.41 -11.62
C ALA A 439 5.02 -21.35 -11.15
N LYS A 440 6.24 -20.82 -11.14
CA LYS A 440 7.39 -21.40 -10.45
C LYS A 440 7.87 -20.41 -9.41
N ARG A 441 7.68 -20.76 -8.14
CA ARG A 441 8.00 -19.90 -6.99
C ARG A 441 9.19 -20.37 -6.19
N GLU A 442 9.61 -21.62 -6.39
CA GLU A 442 10.73 -22.23 -5.68
C GLU A 442 11.98 -22.28 -6.54
N GLY A 443 13.13 -22.27 -5.88
CA GLY A 443 14.45 -22.27 -6.52
C GLY A 443 15.17 -20.94 -6.33
N SER A 444 16.43 -20.85 -6.85
CA SER A 444 17.26 -19.64 -6.68
C SER A 444 17.56 -18.90 -7.99
N LEU A 445 17.39 -19.56 -9.13
CA LEU A 445 17.83 -19.03 -10.43
C LEU A 445 16.71 -18.31 -11.16
N ILE A 446 15.57 -18.96 -11.34
CA ILE A 446 14.46 -18.43 -12.13
C ILE A 446 13.12 -18.67 -11.44
N HIS A 447 12.33 -17.59 -11.33
CA HIS A 447 10.94 -17.63 -10.92
C HIS A 447 10.09 -17.02 -12.03
N TYR A 448 8.88 -17.52 -12.21
CA TYR A 448 7.92 -16.93 -13.12
C TYR A 448 6.48 -17.17 -12.63
N ASN A 449 5.60 -16.29 -13.06
CA ASN A 449 4.16 -16.40 -12.87
C ASN A 449 3.47 -15.91 -14.14
N VAL A 450 2.67 -16.75 -14.75
CA VAL A 450 1.83 -16.40 -15.89
C VAL A 450 0.39 -16.71 -15.52
N ASN A 451 -0.45 -15.70 -15.52
CA ASN A 451 -1.89 -15.80 -15.25
C ASN A 451 -2.66 -15.38 -16.50
N GLY A 452 -3.59 -16.19 -16.94
CA GLY A 452 -4.47 -15.90 -18.07
C GLY A 452 -5.92 -16.16 -17.71
N GLU A 453 -6.83 -15.30 -18.16
CA GLU A 453 -8.28 -15.50 -18.03
C GLU A 453 -9.02 -15.02 -19.25
N VAL A 454 -10.10 -15.72 -19.60
CA VAL A 454 -10.99 -15.42 -20.73
C VAL A 454 -12.41 -15.33 -20.22
N GLY A 455 -13.09 -14.26 -20.60
CA GLY A 455 -14.50 -14.03 -20.31
C GLY A 455 -15.39 -14.87 -21.22
N VAL A 456 -16.19 -15.74 -20.63
CA VAL A 456 -17.02 -16.72 -21.35
C VAL A 456 -18.50 -16.39 -21.35
N ALA A 457 -18.97 -15.59 -20.39
CA ALA A 457 -20.38 -15.21 -20.33
C ALA A 457 -20.60 -13.85 -19.64
N GLY A 458 -21.80 -13.29 -19.83
CA GLY A 458 -22.19 -11.99 -19.32
C GLY A 458 -21.46 -10.85 -20.02
N ILE A 459 -21.24 -9.74 -19.35
CA ILE A 459 -20.53 -8.57 -19.90
C ILE A 459 -19.04 -8.88 -20.18
N ALA A 460 -18.51 -9.94 -19.57
CA ALA A 460 -17.14 -10.40 -19.76
C ALA A 460 -16.93 -11.14 -21.10
N ALA A 461 -17.98 -11.52 -21.80
CA ALA A 461 -17.86 -12.34 -23.02
C ALA A 461 -16.91 -11.72 -24.07
N GLY A 462 -15.89 -12.50 -24.48
CA GLY A 462 -14.86 -12.08 -25.44
C GLY A 462 -13.84 -11.08 -24.86
N GLN A 463 -13.83 -10.84 -23.56
CA GLN A 463 -12.71 -10.19 -22.88
C GLN A 463 -11.62 -11.22 -22.55
N PHE A 464 -10.39 -10.78 -22.47
CA PHE A 464 -9.29 -11.62 -21.97
C PHE A 464 -8.23 -10.78 -21.28
N ARG A 465 -7.53 -11.42 -20.35
CA ARG A 465 -6.38 -10.86 -19.64
C ARG A 465 -5.29 -11.91 -19.57
N LEU A 466 -4.09 -11.55 -19.95
CA LEU A 466 -2.87 -12.34 -19.81
C LEU A 466 -1.83 -11.46 -19.12
N ASP A 467 -1.29 -11.92 -18.03
CA ASP A 467 -0.28 -11.21 -17.24
C ASP A 467 0.86 -12.18 -16.90
N GLY A 468 2.09 -11.80 -17.20
CA GLY A 468 3.26 -12.63 -17.01
C GLY A 468 4.41 -11.85 -16.38
N THR A 469 4.99 -12.42 -15.33
CA THR A 469 6.22 -11.93 -14.69
C THR A 469 7.26 -13.03 -14.69
N ALA A 470 8.52 -12.67 -14.91
CA ALA A 470 9.66 -13.56 -14.75
C ALA A 470 10.81 -12.80 -14.11
N ASP A 471 11.52 -13.45 -13.20
CA ASP A 471 12.77 -12.95 -12.65
C ASP A 471 13.87 -14.02 -12.69
N VAL A 472 15.08 -13.57 -13.04
CA VAL A 472 16.27 -14.40 -13.12
C VAL A 472 17.39 -13.78 -12.30
N ASN A 473 17.97 -14.57 -11.41
CA ASN A 473 19.11 -14.17 -10.59
C ASN A 473 20.39 -14.71 -11.21
N LEU A 474 21.19 -13.83 -11.81
CA LEU A 474 22.45 -14.17 -12.48
C LEU A 474 23.62 -13.81 -11.58
N LYS A 475 24.58 -14.71 -11.44
CA LYS A 475 25.85 -14.39 -10.77
C LYS A 475 26.81 -13.77 -11.79
N LEU A 476 27.08 -12.47 -11.65
CA LEU A 476 28.00 -11.69 -12.48
C LEU A 476 28.96 -10.89 -11.58
N PHE A 477 30.24 -10.88 -11.88
CA PHE A 477 31.26 -10.10 -11.15
C PHE A 477 31.26 -10.30 -9.64
N ASN A 478 31.08 -11.55 -9.16
CA ASN A 478 30.92 -11.92 -7.75
C ASN A 478 29.67 -11.33 -7.05
N ASP A 479 28.74 -10.79 -7.81
CA ASP A 479 27.45 -10.29 -7.29
C ASP A 479 26.26 -10.97 -7.99
N THR A 480 25.07 -10.78 -7.42
CA THR A 480 23.83 -11.28 -7.99
C THR A 480 23.10 -10.17 -8.73
N VAL A 481 23.13 -10.20 -10.05
CA VAL A 481 22.35 -9.32 -10.92
C VAL A 481 20.96 -9.91 -11.08
N ARG A 482 19.92 -9.12 -10.82
CA ARG A 482 18.53 -9.52 -10.98
C ARG A 482 17.97 -8.93 -12.26
N VAL A 483 17.46 -9.79 -13.12
CA VAL A 483 16.77 -9.39 -14.35
C VAL A 483 15.32 -9.77 -14.18
N LYS A 484 14.41 -8.78 -14.27
CA LYS A 484 12.96 -9.01 -14.21
C LYS A 484 12.33 -8.60 -15.54
N ALA A 485 11.34 -9.35 -15.96
CA ALA A 485 10.49 -9.03 -17.10
C ALA A 485 9.04 -9.08 -16.65
N HIS A 486 8.24 -8.13 -17.09
CA HIS A 486 6.81 -8.10 -16.92
C HIS A 486 6.14 -7.79 -18.25
N ALA A 487 5.14 -8.55 -18.60
CA ALA A 487 4.33 -8.29 -19.80
C ALA A 487 2.87 -8.57 -19.52
N TYR A 488 1.99 -7.75 -20.07
CA TYR A 488 0.57 -8.05 -20.08
C TYR A 488 -0.09 -7.76 -21.43
N LEU A 489 -1.11 -8.53 -21.71
CA LEU A 489 -2.03 -8.33 -22.82
C LEU A 489 -3.46 -8.40 -22.30
N ARG A 490 -4.22 -7.34 -22.46
CA ARG A 490 -5.60 -7.23 -21.95
C ARG A 490 -6.50 -6.70 -23.05
N ASN A 491 -7.70 -7.23 -23.11
CA ASN A 491 -8.78 -6.74 -23.99
C ASN A 491 -10.05 -6.70 -23.16
N THR A 492 -10.37 -5.54 -22.60
CA THR A 492 -11.45 -5.37 -21.63
C THR A 492 -12.34 -4.20 -21.98
N LEU A 493 -13.62 -4.30 -21.65
CA LEU A 493 -14.52 -3.15 -21.73
C LEU A 493 -14.08 -2.07 -20.71
N PRO A 494 -14.28 -0.79 -21.03
CA PRO A 494 -14.16 0.28 -20.04
C PRO A 494 -15.08 0.03 -18.84
N SER A 495 -14.70 0.55 -17.68
CA SER A 495 -15.47 0.38 -16.45
C SER A 495 -16.93 0.85 -16.62
N PHE A 496 -17.84 0.30 -15.80
CA PHE A 496 -19.25 0.65 -15.84
C PHE A 496 -19.47 2.17 -15.84
N TYR A 497 -18.81 2.91 -14.96
CA TYR A 497 -18.99 4.36 -14.85
C TYR A 497 -18.44 5.17 -16.04
N MET A 498 -17.55 4.62 -16.85
CA MET A 498 -17.15 5.24 -18.12
C MET A 498 -18.17 4.98 -19.24
N ARG A 499 -18.98 3.92 -19.11
CA ARG A 499 -20.05 3.60 -20.04
C ARG A 499 -21.38 4.25 -19.66
N HIS A 500 -21.75 4.20 -18.38
CA HIS A 500 -23.06 4.70 -17.89
C HIS A 500 -22.86 5.56 -16.65
N TYR A 501 -23.36 6.78 -16.70
CA TYR A 501 -23.38 7.65 -15.50
C TYR A 501 -24.45 8.73 -15.64
N ILE A 502 -25.12 9.02 -14.53
CA ILE A 502 -26.12 10.07 -14.40
C ILE A 502 -25.93 10.77 -13.07
N SER A 503 -25.80 12.09 -13.13
CA SER A 503 -25.71 12.99 -11.98
C SER A 503 -26.34 14.33 -12.33
N ASN A 504 -26.35 15.29 -11.41
CA ASN A 504 -26.93 16.60 -11.67
C ASN A 504 -26.19 17.41 -12.74
N HIS A 505 -24.88 17.14 -12.98
CA HIS A 505 -24.04 17.91 -13.89
C HIS A 505 -23.50 17.10 -15.06
N TYR A 506 -23.63 15.78 -14.99
CA TYR A 506 -23.05 14.87 -15.99
C TYR A 506 -23.98 13.73 -16.31
N GLN A 507 -24.18 13.51 -17.60
CA GLN A 507 -24.94 12.37 -18.10
C GLN A 507 -24.26 11.83 -19.35
N TRP A 508 -24.07 10.51 -19.40
CA TRP A 508 -23.62 9.80 -20.58
C TRP A 508 -24.07 8.34 -20.58
N ASP A 509 -24.23 7.82 -21.78
CA ASP A 509 -24.52 6.43 -22.06
C ASP A 509 -23.72 6.01 -23.31
N ASN A 510 -22.63 5.27 -23.09
CA ASN A 510 -21.64 4.88 -24.09
C ASN A 510 -21.62 3.35 -24.26
N GLU A 511 -22.78 2.76 -24.59
CA GLU A 511 -22.90 1.30 -24.84
C GLU A 511 -22.08 0.82 -26.05
N ASP A 512 -21.79 1.71 -26.97
CA ASP A 512 -21.03 1.47 -28.21
C ASP A 512 -19.51 1.50 -28.01
N PHE A 513 -19.01 1.77 -26.81
CA PHE A 513 -17.58 1.76 -26.54
C PHE A 513 -16.97 0.40 -26.84
N SER A 514 -15.92 0.43 -27.67
CA SER A 514 -15.11 -0.74 -27.97
C SER A 514 -14.31 -1.23 -26.79
N LYS A 515 -13.97 -2.52 -26.78
CA LYS A 515 -13.02 -3.07 -25.82
C LYS A 515 -11.66 -2.39 -26.00
N GLU A 516 -11.09 -1.96 -24.87
CA GLU A 516 -9.74 -1.37 -24.83
C GLU A 516 -8.71 -2.49 -24.84
N MET A 517 -7.83 -2.50 -25.84
CA MET A 517 -6.75 -3.46 -25.94
C MET A 517 -5.44 -2.82 -25.50
N ARG A 518 -4.81 -3.38 -24.46
CA ARG A 518 -3.52 -2.95 -23.91
C ARG A 518 -2.47 -4.05 -24.03
N LEU A 519 -1.33 -3.69 -24.57
CA LEU A 519 -0.12 -4.53 -24.58
C LEU A 519 1.01 -3.74 -23.95
N ARG A 520 1.58 -4.23 -22.85
CA ARG A 520 2.76 -3.69 -22.19
C ARG A 520 3.85 -4.74 -22.10
N ILE A 521 5.08 -4.32 -22.34
CA ILE A 521 6.29 -5.10 -22.09
C ILE A 521 7.23 -4.20 -21.30
N GLU A 522 7.77 -4.72 -20.22
CA GLU A 522 8.67 -4.02 -19.30
C GLU A 522 9.81 -4.94 -18.88
N GLY A 523 11.01 -4.40 -18.85
CA GLY A 523 12.22 -5.04 -18.33
C GLY A 523 12.84 -4.21 -17.21
N GLU A 524 13.39 -4.89 -16.20
CA GLU A 524 14.12 -4.29 -15.09
C GLU A 524 15.41 -5.06 -14.86
N VAL A 525 16.52 -4.33 -14.73
CA VAL A 525 17.84 -4.89 -14.38
C VAL A 525 18.33 -4.20 -13.13
N ASP A 526 18.62 -4.98 -12.10
CA ASP A 526 19.09 -4.51 -10.80
C ASP A 526 20.52 -5.00 -10.56
N PHE A 527 21.44 -4.05 -10.34
CA PHE A 527 22.85 -4.25 -10.01
C PHE A 527 23.10 -3.80 -8.56
N PRO A 528 22.91 -4.66 -7.55
CA PRO A 528 23.04 -4.26 -6.14
C PRO A 528 24.41 -3.69 -5.78
N TYR A 529 25.48 -4.23 -6.35
CA TYR A 529 26.85 -3.79 -6.09
C TYR A 529 27.10 -2.31 -6.44
N THR A 530 26.58 -1.86 -7.59
CA THR A 530 26.72 -0.46 -8.03
C THR A 530 25.61 0.44 -7.52
N GLY A 531 24.56 -0.13 -6.90
CA GLY A 531 23.36 0.59 -6.51
C GLY A 531 22.55 1.11 -7.70
N THR A 532 22.61 0.40 -8.85
CA THR A 532 21.98 0.78 -10.12
C THR A 532 20.78 -0.11 -10.38
N ASN A 533 19.61 0.49 -10.62
CA ASN A 533 18.42 -0.19 -11.13
C ASN A 533 17.94 0.54 -12.39
N LEU A 534 17.79 -0.18 -13.49
CA LEU A 534 17.27 0.32 -14.75
C LEU A 534 16.00 -0.41 -15.12
N LYS A 535 14.92 0.35 -15.30
CA LYS A 535 13.60 -0.14 -15.70
C LYS A 535 13.17 0.55 -16.98
N ALA A 536 12.77 -0.22 -18.00
CA ALA A 536 12.27 0.31 -19.26
C ALA A 536 11.00 -0.41 -19.69
N GLY A 537 10.05 0.34 -20.24
CA GLY A 537 8.75 -0.21 -20.64
C GLY A 537 8.18 0.46 -21.88
N LEU A 538 7.42 -0.32 -22.64
CA LEU A 538 6.65 0.12 -23.80
C LEU A 538 5.21 -0.38 -23.62
N GLU A 539 4.25 0.51 -23.85
CA GLU A 539 2.83 0.15 -23.85
C GLU A 539 2.13 0.67 -25.11
N THR A 540 1.25 -0.14 -25.66
CA THR A 540 0.36 0.23 -26.75
C THR A 540 -1.08 0.02 -26.33
N ILE A 541 -1.91 1.03 -26.49
CA ILE A 541 -3.32 1.02 -26.08
C ILE A 541 -4.17 1.36 -27.30
N LYS A 542 -5.04 0.46 -27.71
CA LYS A 542 -6.08 0.71 -28.73
C LYS A 542 -7.40 1.05 -28.05
N HIS A 543 -8.17 1.97 -28.62
CA HIS A 543 -9.43 2.46 -28.06
C HIS A 543 -9.25 2.98 -26.62
N TYR A 544 -8.19 3.76 -26.41
CA TYR A 544 -7.91 4.34 -25.09
C TYR A 544 -9.08 5.21 -24.62
N THR A 545 -9.65 4.89 -23.48
CA THR A 545 -10.76 5.61 -22.85
C THR A 545 -10.22 6.66 -21.90
N TYR A 546 -10.68 7.91 -22.05
CA TYR A 546 -10.24 9.05 -21.27
C TYR A 546 -11.39 10.05 -21.09
N LEU A 547 -11.24 10.96 -20.14
CA LEU A 547 -12.14 12.10 -19.95
C LEU A 547 -11.62 13.29 -20.75
N ASN A 548 -12.42 13.78 -21.69
CA ASN A 548 -12.10 14.92 -22.54
C ASN A 548 -12.12 16.25 -21.76
N SER A 549 -11.97 17.39 -22.45
CA SER A 549 -11.95 18.72 -21.82
C SER A 549 -13.25 19.13 -21.12
N LYS A 550 -14.36 18.49 -21.43
CA LYS A 550 -15.65 18.67 -20.75
C LYS A 550 -15.88 17.64 -19.64
N ALA A 551 -14.84 16.88 -19.28
CA ALA A 551 -14.91 15.74 -18.35
C ALA A 551 -15.92 14.64 -18.76
N LEU A 552 -16.16 14.48 -20.06
CA LEU A 552 -17.00 13.41 -20.62
C LEU A 552 -16.10 12.28 -21.15
N PRO A 553 -16.50 11.00 -20.97
CA PRO A 553 -15.74 9.88 -21.49
C PRO A 553 -15.70 9.89 -23.03
N GLN A 554 -14.53 9.58 -23.55
CA GLN A 554 -14.28 9.48 -24.98
C GLN A 554 -13.24 8.39 -25.25
N GLN A 555 -13.33 7.73 -26.43
CA GLN A 555 -12.33 6.76 -26.88
C GLN A 555 -11.52 7.30 -28.06
N THR A 556 -10.24 6.90 -28.13
CA THR A 556 -9.41 7.19 -29.31
C THR A 556 -9.73 6.27 -30.46
N ASN A 557 -9.74 6.81 -31.70
CA ASN A 557 -9.86 5.98 -32.93
C ASN A 557 -8.55 5.25 -33.26
N GLY A 558 -7.42 5.71 -32.79
CA GLY A 558 -6.08 5.17 -33.01
C GLY A 558 -5.44 4.56 -31.77
N SER A 559 -4.20 4.10 -31.94
CA SER A 559 -3.43 3.58 -30.82
C SER A 559 -2.63 4.67 -30.13
N VAL A 560 -2.68 4.71 -28.80
CA VAL A 560 -1.78 5.50 -27.96
C VAL A 560 -0.59 4.63 -27.57
N LYS A 561 0.63 5.14 -27.80
CA LYS A 561 1.87 4.44 -27.43
C LYS A 561 2.58 5.24 -26.34
N VAL A 562 3.09 4.55 -25.34
CA VAL A 562 3.86 5.15 -24.24
C VAL A 562 5.16 4.39 -24.09
N ALA A 563 6.26 5.15 -24.05
CA ALA A 563 7.57 4.63 -23.71
C ALA A 563 8.01 5.28 -22.38
N ASN A 564 8.61 4.50 -21.50
CA ASN A 564 9.20 5.00 -20.25
C ASN A 564 10.52 4.29 -19.93
N VAL A 565 11.44 5.06 -19.33
CA VAL A 565 12.71 4.55 -18.78
C VAL A 565 12.91 5.20 -17.43
N THR A 566 13.16 4.41 -16.40
CA THR A 566 13.50 4.87 -15.05
C THR A 566 14.87 4.34 -14.66
N LEU A 567 15.77 5.24 -14.32
CA LEU A 567 17.08 4.94 -13.75
C LEU A 567 17.09 5.33 -12.28
N THR A 568 17.33 4.35 -11.41
CA THR A 568 17.67 4.59 -10.01
C THR A 568 19.14 4.35 -9.82
N GLN A 569 19.87 5.34 -9.28
CA GLN A 569 21.30 5.25 -9.04
C GLN A 569 21.65 5.80 -7.66
N ASN A 570 22.21 4.96 -6.82
CA ASN A 570 22.57 5.28 -5.45
C ASN A 570 24.09 5.29 -5.29
N PHE A 571 24.64 6.47 -4.99
CA PHE A 571 26.06 6.63 -4.71
C PHE A 571 26.31 6.68 -3.20
N ARG A 572 27.41 6.05 -2.78
CA ARG A 572 27.83 5.99 -1.36
C ARG A 572 29.30 6.36 -1.23
N PHE A 573 29.59 7.46 -0.54
CA PHE A 573 30.93 7.98 -0.31
C PHE A 573 31.17 8.14 1.19
N GLY A 574 31.53 7.05 1.88
CA GLY A 574 31.66 7.03 3.33
C GLY A 574 30.31 7.32 4.01
N ILE A 575 30.23 8.46 4.72
CA ILE A 575 28.99 8.91 5.37
C ILE A 575 28.03 9.67 4.46
N PHE A 576 28.50 10.11 3.28
CA PHE A 576 27.70 10.85 2.31
C PHE A 576 27.05 9.90 1.31
N HIS A 577 25.79 10.11 1.05
CA HIS A 577 24.97 9.32 0.15
C HIS A 577 24.22 10.25 -0.79
N LEU A 578 24.05 9.80 -2.04
CA LEU A 578 23.25 10.50 -3.04
C LEU A 578 22.37 9.46 -3.73
N ASP A 579 21.06 9.49 -3.45
CA ASP A 579 20.07 8.66 -4.11
C ASP A 579 19.42 9.46 -5.24
N ASN A 580 19.35 8.86 -6.42
CA ASN A 580 18.79 9.48 -7.61
C ASN A 580 17.74 8.57 -8.23
N GLU A 581 16.62 9.15 -8.66
CA GLU A 581 15.62 8.50 -9.50
C GLU A 581 15.25 9.44 -10.65
N ILE A 582 15.50 8.99 -11.87
CA ILE A 582 15.32 9.75 -13.09
C ILE A 582 14.40 8.97 -13.99
N THR A 583 13.21 9.51 -14.26
CA THR A 583 12.24 8.91 -15.18
C THR A 583 12.11 9.78 -16.42
N TRP A 584 12.39 9.18 -17.56
CA TRP A 584 12.05 9.71 -18.87
C TRP A 584 10.84 8.98 -19.42
N GLN A 585 9.90 9.70 -20.02
CA GLN A 585 8.74 9.10 -20.66
C GLN A 585 8.20 9.96 -21.81
N LYS A 586 7.50 9.29 -22.72
CA LYS A 586 6.88 9.96 -23.87
C LYS A 586 5.59 9.25 -24.27
N SER A 587 4.52 10.02 -24.44
CA SER A 587 3.27 9.58 -25.04
C SER A 587 3.22 9.99 -26.52
N SER A 588 2.64 9.15 -27.37
CA SER A 588 2.41 9.46 -28.80
C SER A 588 1.17 10.33 -29.04
N SER A 589 0.36 10.60 -28.00
CA SER A 589 -0.91 11.29 -28.15
C SER A 589 -1.10 12.38 -27.10
N LYS A 590 -1.70 13.49 -27.48
CA LYS A 590 -2.07 14.60 -26.59
C LYS A 590 -3.19 14.25 -25.60
N VAL A 591 -3.98 13.21 -25.87
CA VAL A 591 -5.06 12.75 -24.97
C VAL A 591 -4.50 12.05 -23.72
N LEU A 592 -3.20 11.75 -23.73
CA LEU A 592 -2.46 11.25 -22.58
C LEU A 592 -1.24 12.14 -22.32
N PRO A 593 -1.44 13.32 -21.71
CA PRO A 593 -0.36 14.24 -21.41
C PRO A 593 0.51 13.71 -20.27
N LEU A 594 1.82 13.68 -20.48
CA LEU A 594 2.83 13.24 -19.52
C LEU A 594 4.02 14.22 -19.53
N PRO A 595 4.60 14.57 -18.37
CA PRO A 595 5.87 15.28 -18.35
C PRO A 595 6.97 14.38 -18.90
N THR A 596 7.88 14.93 -19.70
CA THR A 596 8.99 14.16 -20.30
C THR A 596 9.97 13.66 -19.24
N TRP A 597 10.24 14.46 -18.23
CA TRP A 597 11.17 14.15 -17.17
C TRP A 597 10.52 14.25 -15.81
N ASN A 598 10.76 13.29 -14.95
CA ASN A 598 10.54 13.36 -13.52
C ASN A 598 11.84 13.00 -12.81
N LEU A 599 12.29 13.85 -11.90
CA LEU A 599 13.57 13.74 -11.23
C LEU A 599 13.37 13.79 -9.72
N TYR A 600 14.03 12.90 -9.02
CA TYR A 600 14.21 12.92 -7.58
C TYR A 600 15.67 12.74 -7.24
N HIS A 601 16.21 13.64 -6.46
CA HIS A 601 17.58 13.60 -5.96
C HIS A 601 17.55 13.81 -4.45
N ASN A 602 18.30 12.98 -3.73
CA ASN A 602 18.37 13.04 -2.27
C ASN A 602 19.82 12.92 -1.82
N LEU A 603 20.41 14.05 -1.41
CA LEU A 603 21.74 14.13 -0.85
C LEU A 603 21.65 14.12 0.67
N TYR A 604 22.30 13.15 1.32
CA TYR A 604 22.26 13.04 2.76
C TYR A 604 23.54 12.49 3.37
N LEU A 605 23.70 12.80 4.65
CA LEU A 605 24.70 12.23 5.53
C LEU A 605 24.04 11.15 6.39
N LEU A 606 24.63 9.97 6.45
CA LEU A 606 24.18 8.85 7.28
C LEU A 606 25.28 8.50 8.30
N THR A 607 24.96 8.60 9.59
CA THR A 607 25.92 8.34 10.64
C THR A 607 25.24 7.73 11.88
N LYS A 608 26.08 7.20 12.79
CA LYS A 608 25.62 6.69 14.09
C LYS A 608 26.30 7.49 15.20
N ILE A 609 25.49 8.08 16.05
CA ILE A 609 25.94 8.86 17.21
C ILE A 609 25.54 8.17 18.52
N ALA A 610 25.84 8.79 19.67
CA ALA A 610 25.53 8.26 21.01
C ALA A 610 26.00 6.81 21.19
N LYS A 611 27.32 6.56 21.02
CA LYS A 611 27.93 5.21 21.09
C LYS A 611 27.29 4.20 20.10
N LYS A 612 26.93 4.65 18.89
CA LYS A 612 26.31 3.87 17.80
C LYS A 612 24.85 3.42 18.06
N VAL A 613 24.17 3.98 19.05
CA VAL A 613 22.78 3.64 19.39
C VAL A 613 21.78 4.43 18.56
N LEU A 614 22.08 5.68 18.22
CA LEU A 614 21.21 6.55 17.43
C LEU A 614 21.70 6.63 15.97
N ASN A 615 20.91 6.10 15.04
CA ASN A 615 21.11 6.31 13.61
C ASN A 615 20.55 7.68 13.22
N VAL A 616 21.33 8.44 12.45
CA VAL A 616 20.97 9.81 12.02
C VAL A 616 21.16 9.92 10.52
N GLN A 617 20.13 10.37 9.82
CA GLN A 617 20.17 10.77 8.42
C GLN A 617 19.77 12.24 8.32
N ILE A 618 20.66 13.10 7.87
CA ILE A 618 20.41 14.52 7.64
C ILE A 618 20.65 14.82 6.18
N GLY A 619 19.71 15.45 5.51
CA GLY A 619 19.84 15.68 4.09
C GLY A 619 18.85 16.69 3.51
N ALA A 620 18.94 16.80 2.20
CA ALA A 620 18.03 17.58 1.37
C ALA A 620 17.59 16.74 0.18
N ASP A 621 16.32 16.78 -0.13
CA ASP A 621 15.77 16.20 -1.35
C ASP A 621 15.24 17.28 -2.29
N VAL A 622 15.33 16.98 -3.60
CA VAL A 622 14.85 17.83 -4.69
C VAL A 622 13.92 17.01 -5.56
N ARG A 623 12.75 17.55 -5.84
CA ARG A 623 11.71 16.97 -6.69
C ARG A 623 11.45 17.90 -7.85
N TYR A 624 11.51 17.40 -9.07
CA TYR A 624 11.33 18.17 -10.27
C TYR A 624 10.61 17.39 -11.35
N PHE A 625 9.81 18.05 -12.14
CA PHE A 625 9.26 17.54 -13.38
C PHE A 625 9.22 18.62 -14.46
N SER A 626 9.44 18.19 -15.71
CA SER A 626 9.39 19.08 -16.86
C SER A 626 7.96 19.60 -17.09
N GLU A 627 7.84 20.80 -17.61
CA GLU A 627 6.52 21.40 -17.88
C GLU A 627 5.71 20.57 -18.89
N TYR A 628 4.41 20.52 -18.65
CA TYR A 628 3.45 19.87 -19.54
C TYR A 628 2.04 20.38 -19.28
N TYR A 629 1.10 20.10 -20.19
CA TYR A 629 -0.31 20.38 -19.99
C TYR A 629 -0.93 19.29 -19.11
N ALA A 630 -0.84 19.46 -17.82
CA ALA A 630 -1.33 18.48 -16.87
C ALA A 630 -2.86 18.36 -16.93
N PRO A 631 -3.41 17.17 -16.66
CA PRO A 631 -4.85 17.03 -16.47
C PRO A 631 -5.34 17.95 -15.37
N THR A 632 -6.48 18.60 -15.59
CA THR A 632 -7.21 19.35 -14.57
C THR A 632 -8.14 18.43 -13.80
N TYR A 633 -8.78 18.92 -12.75
CA TYR A 633 -9.61 18.12 -11.87
C TYR A 633 -11.08 18.57 -11.91
N ALA A 634 -12.00 17.58 -12.03
CA ALA A 634 -13.45 17.80 -11.96
C ALA A 634 -13.97 17.37 -10.58
N PRO A 635 -14.30 18.31 -9.68
CA PRO A 635 -14.75 18.01 -8.32
C PRO A 635 -15.98 17.09 -8.25
N ALA A 636 -17.00 17.34 -9.09
CA ALA A 636 -18.23 16.55 -9.08
C ALA A 636 -18.06 15.09 -9.57
N LEU A 637 -16.99 14.79 -10.32
CA LEU A 637 -16.64 13.44 -10.74
C LEU A 637 -15.51 12.83 -9.90
N GLN A 638 -14.80 13.64 -9.12
CA GLN A 638 -13.60 13.24 -8.39
C GLN A 638 -12.53 12.62 -9.31
N GLN A 639 -12.44 13.14 -10.56
CA GLN A 639 -11.59 12.63 -11.61
C GLN A 639 -10.72 13.73 -12.23
N PHE A 640 -9.55 13.32 -12.74
CA PHE A 640 -8.70 14.15 -13.57
C PHE A 640 -9.10 14.00 -15.04
N HIS A 641 -9.19 15.12 -15.77
CA HIS A 641 -9.59 15.16 -17.17
C HIS A 641 -8.71 16.12 -17.98
N LEU A 642 -8.79 16.10 -19.31
CA LEU A 642 -8.03 17.01 -20.16
C LEU A 642 -8.42 18.45 -19.92
N GLN A 643 -7.46 19.37 -20.08
CA GLN A 643 -7.74 20.82 -20.10
C GLN A 643 -8.41 21.20 -21.41
N ASP A 644 -9.13 22.33 -21.42
CA ASP A 644 -9.64 22.95 -22.62
C ASP A 644 -8.48 23.50 -23.47
N GLU A 645 -8.44 23.20 -24.77
CA GLU A 645 -7.37 23.65 -25.66
C GLU A 645 -7.28 25.17 -25.82
N THR A 646 -8.38 25.90 -25.59
CA THR A 646 -8.43 27.36 -25.73
C THR A 646 -7.85 28.10 -24.52
N ASN A 647 -7.82 27.45 -23.35
CA ASN A 647 -7.47 28.09 -22.09
C ASN A 647 -6.58 27.20 -21.19
N HIS A 648 -5.69 26.44 -21.80
CA HIS A 648 -4.84 25.49 -21.09
C HIS A 648 -3.58 26.14 -20.54
N ILE A 649 -3.18 25.70 -19.37
CA ILE A 649 -1.94 26.14 -18.70
C ILE A 649 -0.95 24.99 -18.55
N LYS A 650 0.34 25.30 -18.66
CA LYS A 650 1.40 24.36 -18.34
C LYS A 650 1.79 24.51 -16.88
N ILE A 651 2.05 23.38 -16.24
CA ILE A 651 2.66 23.31 -14.90
C ILE A 651 3.95 22.51 -14.95
N GLY A 652 4.85 22.74 -13.99
CA GLY A 652 6.16 22.13 -13.91
C GLY A 652 7.31 23.12 -14.05
N ASN A 653 8.51 22.64 -14.36
CA ASN A 653 9.75 23.43 -14.43
C ASN A 653 10.08 24.17 -13.13
N TYR A 654 9.62 23.64 -12.01
CA TYR A 654 9.90 24.18 -10.69
C TYR A 654 10.43 23.07 -9.76
N PRO A 655 11.63 23.21 -9.20
CA PRO A 655 12.14 22.26 -8.23
C PRO A 655 11.55 22.54 -6.84
N VAL A 656 10.98 21.54 -6.21
CA VAL A 656 10.62 21.60 -4.78
C VAL A 656 11.77 21.03 -3.97
N VAL A 657 12.31 21.84 -3.06
CA VAL A 657 13.45 21.46 -2.21
C VAL A 657 12.98 21.31 -0.78
N ASN A 658 13.32 20.16 -0.18
CA ASN A 658 13.06 19.85 1.22
C ASN A 658 14.36 19.63 1.97
N VAL A 659 14.40 20.02 3.24
CA VAL A 659 15.53 19.74 4.15
C VAL A 659 15.01 18.98 5.35
N TYR A 660 15.68 17.91 5.74
CA TYR A 660 15.17 17.01 6.76
C TYR A 660 16.27 16.39 7.65
N ALA A 661 15.83 15.89 8.79
CA ALA A 661 16.61 15.04 9.66
C ALA A 661 15.74 13.85 10.12
N ASN A 662 16.19 12.62 9.85
CA ASN A 662 15.60 11.39 10.34
C ASN A 662 16.48 10.80 11.44
N PHE A 663 15.81 10.23 12.42
CA PHE A 663 16.45 9.59 13.57
C PHE A 663 15.84 8.23 13.82
N GLN A 664 16.68 7.25 14.16
CA GLN A 664 16.22 5.94 14.61
C GLN A 664 16.93 5.57 15.90
N LEU A 665 16.15 5.42 16.96
CA LEU A 665 16.58 4.92 18.25
C LEU A 665 15.95 3.54 18.49
N LYS A 666 16.74 2.47 18.37
CA LYS A 666 16.25 1.09 18.44
C LYS A 666 15.07 0.88 17.48
N ARG A 667 13.83 0.72 17.99
CA ARG A 667 12.59 0.44 17.25
C ARG A 667 11.72 1.67 16.99
N THR A 668 12.16 2.84 17.48
CA THR A 668 11.50 4.12 17.25
C THR A 668 12.24 4.90 16.19
N ARG A 669 11.52 5.43 15.22
CA ARG A 669 12.00 6.36 14.20
C ARG A 669 11.18 7.64 14.28
N PHE A 670 11.84 8.77 14.08
CA PHE A 670 11.20 10.08 14.03
C PHE A 670 11.94 11.00 13.06
N PHE A 671 11.26 11.99 12.56
CA PHE A 671 11.84 12.99 11.67
C PHE A 671 11.34 14.39 11.97
N ALA A 672 12.13 15.36 11.51
CA ALA A 672 11.77 16.76 11.35
C ALA A 672 12.13 17.18 9.92
N MET A 673 11.24 17.91 9.25
CA MET A 673 11.43 18.35 7.87
C MET A 673 10.88 19.76 7.66
N PHE A 674 11.65 20.59 6.95
CA PHE A 674 11.16 21.77 6.29
C PHE A 674 10.82 21.44 4.85
N TYR A 675 9.54 21.37 4.56
CA TYR A 675 9.01 21.14 3.22
C TYR A 675 8.99 22.46 2.45
N HIS A 676 9.33 22.42 1.14
CA HIS A 676 9.31 23.54 0.19
C HIS A 676 10.11 24.76 0.70
N ILE A 677 11.37 24.54 1.12
CA ILE A 677 12.20 25.59 1.71
C ILE A 677 12.50 26.74 0.72
N ASN A 678 12.46 26.44 -0.57
CA ASN A 678 12.70 27.38 -1.66
C ASN A 678 11.44 28.12 -2.15
N GLU A 679 10.34 28.10 -1.38
CA GLU A 679 9.14 28.89 -1.68
C GLU A 679 9.48 30.36 -1.98
N GLY A 680 8.90 30.89 -3.06
CA GLY A 680 9.12 32.26 -3.51
C GLY A 680 10.46 32.53 -4.21
N MET A 681 11.33 31.50 -4.37
CA MET A 681 12.58 31.62 -5.12
C MET A 681 12.37 31.18 -6.58
N GLY A 682 12.92 31.94 -7.52
CA GLY A 682 12.86 31.64 -8.96
C GLY A 682 11.46 31.85 -9.56
N SER A 683 11.05 30.88 -10.40
CA SER A 683 9.71 30.92 -11.02
C SER A 683 8.64 30.65 -9.97
N ARG A 684 7.63 31.49 -9.89
CA ARG A 684 6.48 31.28 -8.98
C ARG A 684 5.35 30.47 -9.63
N ARG A 685 5.61 29.75 -10.72
CA ARG A 685 4.65 28.86 -11.38
C ARG A 685 4.70 27.45 -10.75
N TYR A 686 4.46 27.38 -9.44
CA TYR A 686 4.50 26.15 -8.71
C TYR A 686 3.09 25.62 -8.39
N PHE A 687 2.64 24.66 -9.20
CA PHE A 687 1.33 24.02 -9.08
C PHE A 687 1.46 22.49 -9.10
N TYR A 688 0.64 21.82 -8.29
CA TYR A 688 0.48 20.37 -8.33
C TYR A 688 -0.44 19.91 -9.46
N ALA A 689 -1.51 20.67 -9.70
CA ALA A 689 -2.46 20.51 -10.79
C ALA A 689 -2.89 21.91 -11.24
N PRO A 690 -3.48 22.10 -12.45
CA PRO A 690 -3.99 23.40 -12.89
C PRO A 690 -4.88 24.03 -11.82
N HIS A 691 -4.55 25.25 -11.39
CA HIS A 691 -5.21 26.02 -10.32
C HIS A 691 -5.08 25.48 -8.88
N TYR A 692 -4.26 24.43 -8.68
CA TYR A 692 -3.95 23.89 -7.35
C TYR A 692 -2.48 24.11 -7.03
N PRO A 693 -2.13 25.19 -6.29
CA PRO A 693 -0.74 25.54 -6.00
C PRO A 693 -0.07 24.52 -5.09
N ILE A 694 1.26 24.45 -5.18
CA ILE A 694 2.10 23.75 -4.20
C ILE A 694 2.01 24.50 -2.87
N ASN A 695 1.88 23.75 -1.77
CA ASN A 695 1.76 24.33 -0.43
C ASN A 695 2.96 25.20 -0.09
N GLN A 696 2.71 26.23 0.70
CA GLN A 696 3.72 27.11 1.28
C GLN A 696 4.73 26.30 2.10
N ARG A 697 5.80 26.97 2.54
CA ARG A 697 6.81 26.36 3.41
C ARG A 697 6.17 25.82 4.69
N LEU A 698 6.42 24.55 4.97
CA LEU A 698 5.81 23.83 6.09
C LEU A 698 6.87 23.13 6.93
N PHE A 699 6.68 23.15 8.23
CA PHE A 699 7.43 22.30 9.14
C PHE A 699 6.62 21.01 9.41
N LYS A 700 7.20 19.86 9.09
CA LYS A 700 6.57 18.55 9.27
C LYS A 700 7.36 17.70 10.26
N LEU A 701 6.63 16.96 11.08
CA LEU A 701 7.17 16.02 12.07
C LEU A 701 6.52 14.65 11.87
N GLY A 702 7.16 13.62 12.41
CA GLY A 702 6.56 12.31 12.48
C GLY A 702 7.32 11.38 13.38
N VAL A 703 6.58 10.45 13.99
CA VAL A 703 7.13 9.39 14.85
C VAL A 703 6.46 8.07 14.48
N SER A 704 7.25 6.99 14.48
CA SER A 704 6.75 5.63 14.33
C SER A 704 7.48 4.71 15.29
N TRP A 705 6.72 3.90 15.98
CA TRP A 705 7.23 3.00 16.99
C TRP A 705 6.75 1.56 16.75
N ASN A 706 7.71 0.63 16.65
CA ASN A 706 7.47 -0.80 16.53
C ASN A 706 7.62 -1.49 17.88
N PHE A 707 6.58 -2.17 18.35
CA PHE A 707 6.59 -2.98 19.57
C PHE A 707 6.55 -4.46 19.19
N TYR A 708 7.56 -5.21 19.57
CA TYR A 708 7.68 -6.66 19.40
C TYR A 708 8.77 -7.23 20.32
N ASP A 709 8.52 -7.26 21.63
CA ASP A 709 9.40 -7.82 22.65
C ASP A 709 8.88 -9.16 23.16
#